data_37f9939e124fe3e860c1ec46a383e171
#
_entry.id   37f9939e124fe3e860c1ec46a383e171
#
_cell.length_a   1.000
_cell.length_b   1.000
_cell.length_c   1.000
_cell.angle_alpha   90.00
_cell.angle_beta   90.00
_cell.angle_gamma   90.00
#
_symmetry.space_group_name_H-M   'P 1'
#
loop_
_entity.id
_entity.type
_entity.pdbx_description
1 polymer ?
#
loop_
_entity_poly.entity_id
_entity_poly.type
_entity_poly.pdbx_seq_one_letter_code
_entity_poly.pdbx_strand_id
1 'polypeptide(L)'
;MSRSFEDRHIGPTSVDEAAMLNRLGYKDLSSFIADVVPANIAINGVIESALDSGKSEVEVIAELRQIASENKVFRSLIGTGYYGTIVPPVIKRNVLENPAWYTAYTPYQPEISQGRLEALFAFQTMICELTALNISNASMLDEGTAAAEAMTLARRASKLSDDAVFLIEEHVHPQTKAVVITRAKPLGITVVEVDSGHVVRDGFDGEFFGALLQYPDTTGTVIDYASFAEYAHSRDALVIAATDLLALTLLKAPGEWGADIAVGTSQRFGVPMGFGGPHAGFLAVRTGLERSMPGRLVGQSIDANGKPAFRLALQTREQHIRRDKATSNICTAQVLLANMSAFYAMWHGPVGLKQIAERVHGFAARLHAASNNREDVVFDTVHIVVDNADAIHQKAVAKGYNFAKVSTTEIRVSFDEETTEEIFVDVLEIFGFKDVAGEQIPAKFLRTSKYLTHPVFNTNHSETGMMRYLRNLADKDLALDRTMIPLGSCTMKLNSVTEMEAVTWPEFSALHPFAPAEQTVGTRKLIQQLSDWLVAITGYDAVSLQPNAGSQGEFAGLLAIRNYHDSRGDQSRNICLIPSSAHGTNAASAVMAGMKVVVIDCDDNGNVSVDDLKHKIAEHGSALAALMITYPSTHGVFETAVSEICALVHDAGGQVYVDGANLNALVGVSAWKVWR
;
A
#
# COMPACT_ATOMS: atom_id res chain seq x y z
N MET A 1 -21.22 39.08 7.66
CA MET A 1 -21.00 38.09 6.60
C MET A 1 -20.48 36.82 7.27
N SER A 2 -21.02 35.66 6.95
CA SER A 2 -20.41 34.41 7.40
C SER A 2 -19.04 34.28 6.73
N ARG A 3 -18.02 33.93 7.48
CA ARG A 3 -16.68 33.62 6.90
C ARG A 3 -16.82 32.41 6.00
N SER A 4 -16.12 32.42 4.84
CA SER A 4 -16.03 31.25 3.95
C SER A 4 -15.31 30.11 4.66
N PHE A 5 -15.39 28.90 4.13
CA PHE A 5 -14.61 27.78 4.68
C PHE A 5 -13.09 28.01 4.50
N GLU A 6 -12.69 28.66 3.42
CA GLU A 6 -11.28 29.05 3.16
C GLU A 6 -10.73 29.90 4.31
N ASP A 7 -11.48 30.91 4.77
CA ASP A 7 -11.10 31.76 5.90
C ASP A 7 -10.93 31.01 7.23
N ARG A 8 -11.46 29.79 7.33
CA ARG A 8 -11.38 28.93 8.51
C ARG A 8 -10.30 27.85 8.39
N HIS A 9 -10.02 27.41 7.17
CA HIS A 9 -9.10 26.29 6.91
C HIS A 9 -7.68 26.74 6.59
N ILE A 10 -7.52 27.84 5.81
CA ILE A 10 -6.20 28.44 5.54
C ILE A 10 -5.72 29.15 6.79
N GLY A 11 -4.57 28.72 7.32
CA GLY A 11 -4.09 29.14 8.63
C GLY A 11 -3.76 30.63 8.80
N PRO A 12 -3.01 31.30 7.90
CA PRO A 12 -2.68 32.72 8.03
C PRO A 12 -3.92 33.61 7.88
N THR A 13 -4.07 34.55 8.81
CA THR A 13 -5.02 35.65 8.62
C THR A 13 -4.43 36.70 7.69
N SER A 14 -5.27 37.60 7.14
CA SER A 14 -4.78 38.72 6.31
C SER A 14 -3.77 39.63 7.06
N VAL A 15 -3.85 39.68 8.39
CA VAL A 15 -2.87 40.42 9.23
C VAL A 15 -1.55 39.67 9.29
N ASP A 16 -1.59 38.35 9.45
CA ASP A 16 -0.40 37.51 9.48
C ASP A 16 0.28 37.50 8.11
N GLU A 17 -0.49 37.39 7.03
CA GLU A 17 -0.01 37.45 5.65
C GLU A 17 0.72 38.79 5.39
N ALA A 18 0.08 39.90 5.73
CA ALA A 18 0.68 41.23 5.58
C ALA A 18 1.96 41.37 6.41
N ALA A 19 2.01 40.84 7.63
CA ALA A 19 3.21 40.86 8.47
C ALA A 19 4.35 40.02 7.86
N MET A 20 4.05 38.83 7.31
CA MET A 20 5.03 37.96 6.65
C MET A 20 5.57 38.62 5.37
N LEU A 21 4.70 39.14 4.51
CA LEU A 21 5.09 39.83 3.27
C LEU A 21 5.93 41.06 3.56
N ASN A 22 5.56 41.88 4.54
CA ASN A 22 6.35 43.04 4.95
C ASN A 22 7.74 42.63 5.45
N ARG A 23 7.84 41.53 6.21
CA ARG A 23 9.13 40.99 6.70
C ARG A 23 10.03 40.54 5.53
N LEU A 24 9.42 40.04 4.44
CA LEU A 24 10.10 39.63 3.20
C LEU A 24 10.36 40.79 2.25
N GLY A 25 9.81 41.98 2.48
CA GLY A 25 9.99 43.16 1.63
C GLY A 25 8.98 43.28 0.49
N TYR A 26 7.87 42.55 0.52
CA TYR A 26 6.79 42.60 -0.47
C TYR A 26 5.57 43.34 0.04
N LYS A 27 4.89 44.03 -0.88
CA LYS A 27 3.66 44.79 -0.55
C LYS A 27 2.41 43.90 -0.50
N ASP A 28 2.39 42.84 -1.30
CA ASP A 28 1.28 41.92 -1.47
C ASP A 28 1.74 40.54 -1.98
N LEU A 29 0.86 39.55 -1.87
CA LEU A 29 1.13 38.17 -2.31
C LEU A 29 1.41 38.08 -3.83
N SER A 30 0.72 38.88 -4.63
CA SER A 30 0.91 38.88 -6.10
C SER A 30 2.32 39.33 -6.49
N SER A 31 2.88 40.36 -5.81
CA SER A 31 4.25 40.79 -6.05
C SER A 31 5.30 39.78 -5.61
N PHE A 32 5.02 39.05 -4.51
CA PHE A 32 5.85 37.95 -4.07
C PHE A 32 5.86 36.78 -5.06
N ILE A 33 4.67 36.35 -5.51
CA ILE A 33 4.54 35.26 -6.50
C ILE A 33 5.24 35.64 -7.81
N ALA A 34 5.07 36.88 -8.30
CA ALA A 34 5.68 37.34 -9.53
C ALA A 34 7.23 37.37 -9.48
N ASP A 35 7.80 37.52 -8.28
CA ASP A 35 9.27 37.53 -8.11
C ASP A 35 9.84 36.09 -7.93
N VAL A 36 9.05 35.19 -7.31
CA VAL A 36 9.50 33.82 -6.99
C VAL A 36 9.26 32.85 -8.14
N VAL A 37 8.13 32.96 -8.84
CA VAL A 37 7.78 32.04 -9.95
C VAL A 37 8.41 32.57 -11.26
N PRO A 38 9.26 31.78 -11.95
CA PRO A 38 9.85 32.18 -13.21
C PRO A 38 8.80 32.59 -14.25
N ALA A 39 8.98 33.73 -14.90
CA ALA A 39 7.99 34.30 -15.82
C ALA A 39 7.68 33.38 -17.03
N ASN A 40 8.62 32.55 -17.44
CA ASN A 40 8.47 31.62 -18.56
C ASN A 40 7.58 30.42 -18.26
N ILE A 41 7.26 30.15 -16.97
CA ILE A 41 6.35 29.09 -16.54
C ILE A 41 5.09 29.63 -15.88
N ALA A 42 5.02 30.94 -15.62
CA ALA A 42 3.86 31.55 -14.99
C ALA A 42 2.64 31.52 -15.93
N ILE A 43 1.49 31.18 -15.40
CA ILE A 43 0.22 31.23 -16.11
C ILE A 43 -0.34 32.66 -16.00
N ASN A 44 -0.61 33.29 -17.14
CA ASN A 44 -1.30 34.58 -17.19
C ASN A 44 -2.81 34.31 -17.19
N GLY A 45 -3.44 34.52 -16.05
CA GLY A 45 -4.90 34.36 -15.87
C GLY A 45 -5.28 33.28 -14.87
N VAL A 46 -6.57 33.22 -14.55
CA VAL A 46 -7.15 32.11 -13.76
C VAL A 46 -7.08 30.86 -14.63
N ILE A 47 -6.67 29.72 -14.06
CA ILE A 47 -6.93 28.43 -14.68
C ILE A 47 -8.44 28.44 -14.94
N GLU A 48 -8.87 28.52 -16.21
CA GLU A 48 -10.24 28.19 -16.59
C GLU A 48 -10.41 26.70 -16.30
N SER A 49 -10.65 26.39 -15.04
CA SER A 49 -10.65 25.03 -14.53
C SER A 49 -12.07 24.49 -14.62
N ALA A 50 -12.15 23.20 -14.89
CA ALA A 50 -13.34 22.41 -14.61
C ALA A 50 -13.66 22.36 -13.08
N LEU A 51 -12.89 23.09 -12.26
CA LEU A 51 -13.10 23.20 -10.84
C LEU A 51 -14.25 24.18 -10.59
N ASP A 52 -15.28 23.69 -9.90
CA ASP A 52 -16.35 24.52 -9.38
C ASP A 52 -15.80 25.54 -8.37
N SER A 53 -16.57 26.58 -8.10
CA SER A 53 -16.29 27.50 -6.99
C SER A 53 -16.30 26.74 -5.66
N GLY A 54 -15.51 27.21 -4.70
CA GLY A 54 -15.46 26.63 -3.34
C GLY A 54 -16.87 26.51 -2.72
N LYS A 55 -17.14 25.37 -2.09
CA LYS A 55 -18.40 25.03 -1.45
C LYS A 55 -18.27 25.12 0.07
N SER A 56 -19.37 25.36 0.76
CA SER A 56 -19.42 25.25 2.21
C SER A 56 -19.36 23.79 2.67
N GLU A 57 -19.02 23.58 3.93
CA GLU A 57 -18.97 22.24 4.55
C GLU A 57 -20.30 21.48 4.40
N VAL A 58 -21.43 22.19 4.57
CA VAL A 58 -22.77 21.59 4.43
C VAL A 58 -23.06 21.15 3.00
N GLU A 59 -22.66 21.95 2.01
CA GLU A 59 -22.83 21.62 0.59
C GLU A 59 -21.96 20.44 0.19
N VAL A 60 -20.69 20.39 0.65
CA VAL A 60 -19.78 19.26 0.37
C VAL A 60 -20.31 17.97 0.98
N ILE A 61 -20.78 18.00 2.24
CA ILE A 61 -21.37 16.81 2.88
C ILE A 61 -22.62 16.35 2.13
N ALA A 62 -23.48 17.27 1.71
CA ALA A 62 -24.69 16.92 0.96
C ALA A 62 -24.36 16.28 -0.39
N GLU A 63 -23.37 16.82 -1.11
CA GLU A 63 -22.91 16.26 -2.39
C GLU A 63 -22.26 14.88 -2.21
N LEU A 64 -21.38 14.72 -1.20
CA LEU A 64 -20.78 13.43 -0.89
C LEU A 64 -21.82 12.38 -0.51
N ARG A 65 -22.87 12.76 0.26
CA ARG A 65 -23.99 11.86 0.57
C ARG A 65 -24.79 11.48 -0.67
N GLN A 66 -24.98 12.39 -1.61
CA GLN A 66 -25.60 12.07 -2.89
C GLN A 66 -24.76 11.08 -3.68
N ILE A 67 -23.44 11.33 -3.83
CA ILE A 67 -22.51 10.43 -4.50
C ILE A 67 -22.49 9.06 -3.81
N ALA A 68 -22.41 9.03 -2.48
CA ALA A 68 -22.44 7.80 -1.69
C ALA A 68 -23.71 6.99 -1.94
N SER A 69 -24.87 7.65 -2.05
CA SER A 69 -26.17 6.99 -2.30
C SER A 69 -26.29 6.30 -3.67
N GLU A 70 -25.39 6.61 -4.60
CA GLU A 70 -25.31 5.93 -5.91
C GLU A 70 -24.61 4.57 -5.80
N ASN A 71 -23.90 4.30 -4.70
CA ASN A 71 -23.32 3.01 -4.40
C ASN A 71 -24.35 2.05 -3.78
N LYS A 72 -24.17 0.75 -4.04
CA LYS A 72 -24.98 -0.32 -3.44
C LYS A 72 -24.09 -1.19 -2.57
N VAL A 73 -24.19 -1.03 -1.26
CA VAL A 73 -23.42 -1.83 -0.32
C VAL A 73 -24.06 -3.19 -0.16
N PHE A 74 -23.60 -4.16 -0.92
CA PHE A 74 -23.99 -5.56 -0.80
C PHE A 74 -23.00 -6.28 0.14
N ARG A 75 -23.51 -7.30 0.82
CA ARG A 75 -22.64 -8.14 1.63
C ARG A 75 -21.66 -8.89 0.74
N SER A 76 -20.36 -8.60 0.88
CA SER A 76 -19.34 -9.25 0.08
C SER A 76 -18.92 -10.58 0.69
N LEU A 77 -18.99 -11.63 -0.11
CA LEU A 77 -18.45 -12.97 0.16
C LEU A 77 -17.45 -13.36 -0.96
N ILE A 78 -16.81 -12.35 -1.56
CA ILE A 78 -15.84 -12.52 -2.66
C ILE A 78 -14.51 -13.04 -2.13
N GLY A 79 -14.04 -12.52 -0.99
CA GLY A 79 -12.74 -12.84 -0.44
C GLY A 79 -11.57 -12.35 -1.29
N THR A 80 -10.73 -13.26 -1.75
CA THR A 80 -9.58 -12.96 -2.61
C THR A 80 -8.66 -11.89 -2.00
N GLY A 81 -8.38 -12.01 -0.69
CA GLY A 81 -7.51 -11.10 0.05
C GLY A 81 -8.20 -9.88 0.68
N TYR A 82 -9.53 -9.71 0.51
CA TYR A 82 -10.31 -8.61 1.09
C TYR A 82 -11.55 -9.17 1.78
N TYR A 83 -11.71 -8.84 3.06
CA TYR A 83 -12.72 -9.43 3.93
C TYR A 83 -13.42 -8.39 4.77
N GLY A 84 -14.69 -8.62 5.09
CA GLY A 84 -15.40 -7.83 6.08
C GLY A 84 -14.79 -8.04 7.48
N THR A 85 -14.68 -6.95 8.23
CA THR A 85 -14.15 -6.97 9.59
C THR A 85 -14.89 -5.96 10.46
N ILE A 86 -15.10 -6.31 11.71
CA ILE A 86 -15.78 -5.45 12.68
C ILE A 86 -14.75 -4.56 13.37
N VAL A 87 -14.69 -3.29 12.93
CA VAL A 87 -13.80 -2.31 13.56
C VAL A 87 -14.34 -1.97 14.95
N PRO A 88 -13.64 -2.29 16.07
CA PRO A 88 -14.10 -1.94 17.39
C PRO A 88 -14.31 -0.42 17.52
N PRO A 89 -15.47 0.06 18.03
CA PRO A 89 -15.77 1.49 18.14
C PRO A 89 -14.70 2.28 18.90
N VAL A 90 -14.08 1.66 19.89
CA VAL A 90 -12.98 2.26 20.66
C VAL A 90 -11.75 2.56 19.80
N ILE A 91 -11.45 1.70 18.81
CA ILE A 91 -10.35 1.91 17.86
C ILE A 91 -10.79 2.90 16.78
N LYS A 92 -11.96 2.71 16.19
CA LYS A 92 -12.49 3.59 15.14
C LYS A 92 -12.45 5.06 15.57
N ARG A 93 -13.05 5.39 16.72
CA ARG A 93 -13.17 6.77 17.20
C ARG A 93 -11.88 7.36 17.78
N ASN A 94 -11.02 6.53 18.37
CA ASN A 94 -9.80 7.02 19.03
C ASN A 94 -8.54 6.90 18.15
N VAL A 95 -8.63 6.31 16.97
CA VAL A 95 -7.50 6.18 16.03
C VAL A 95 -7.89 6.67 14.64
N LEU A 96 -8.82 5.99 13.94
CA LEU A 96 -9.15 6.30 12.55
C LEU A 96 -9.81 7.69 12.39
N GLU A 97 -10.69 8.05 13.32
CA GLU A 97 -11.41 9.35 13.33
C GLU A 97 -10.71 10.38 14.24
N ASN A 98 -9.55 10.10 14.80
CA ASN A 98 -8.87 10.98 15.75
C ASN A 98 -7.69 11.72 15.10
N PRO A 99 -7.73 13.07 15.01
CA PRO A 99 -6.66 13.85 14.40
C PRO A 99 -5.29 13.67 15.07
N ALA A 100 -5.22 13.31 16.34
CA ALA A 100 -3.96 12.97 17.00
C ALA A 100 -3.19 11.82 16.31
N TRP A 101 -3.90 10.95 15.59
CA TRP A 101 -3.32 9.82 14.87
C TRP A 101 -3.25 10.07 13.36
N TYR A 102 -4.33 10.52 12.71
CA TYR A 102 -4.32 10.66 11.25
C TYR A 102 -3.59 11.93 10.76
N THR A 103 -3.37 12.95 11.61
CA THR A 103 -2.52 14.10 11.25
C THR A 103 -1.04 13.89 11.53
N ALA A 104 -0.68 12.78 12.17
CA ALA A 104 0.70 12.47 12.51
C ALA A 104 1.45 11.90 11.29
N TYR A 105 2.63 12.46 11.02
CA TYR A 105 3.46 12.02 9.89
C TYR A 105 4.23 10.72 10.20
N THR A 106 4.86 10.14 9.18
CA THR A 106 5.76 8.98 9.35
C THR A 106 6.78 9.25 10.47
N PRO A 107 6.97 8.31 11.41
CA PRO A 107 7.78 8.54 12.61
C PRO A 107 9.30 8.47 12.34
N TYR A 108 9.81 9.43 11.57
CA TYR A 108 11.24 9.53 11.28
C TYR A 108 12.07 10.02 12.47
N GLN A 109 11.48 10.91 13.28
CA GLN A 109 12.13 11.52 14.43
C GLN A 109 11.64 10.83 15.70
N PRO A 110 12.47 9.98 16.34
CA PRO A 110 12.08 9.23 17.53
C PRO A 110 11.63 10.12 18.69
N GLU A 111 12.23 11.31 18.80
CA GLU A 111 12.00 12.26 19.88
C GLU A 111 10.54 12.72 19.97
N ILE A 112 9.84 12.74 18.86
CA ILE A 112 8.45 13.23 18.76
C ILE A 112 7.45 12.15 18.31
N SER A 113 7.85 10.88 18.33
CA SER A 113 7.08 9.78 17.74
C SER A 113 7.13 8.49 18.55
N GLN A 114 7.40 8.57 19.83
CA GLN A 114 7.60 7.39 20.69
C GLN A 114 6.34 6.51 20.77
N GLY A 115 5.14 7.11 20.78
CA GLY A 115 3.89 6.35 20.82
C GLY A 115 3.62 5.58 19.55
N ARG A 116 3.78 6.20 18.38
CA ARG A 116 3.63 5.50 17.08
C ARG A 116 4.72 4.46 16.85
N LEU A 117 5.95 4.72 17.27
CA LEU A 117 7.03 3.73 17.19
C LEU A 117 6.76 2.53 18.10
N GLU A 118 6.22 2.74 19.33
CA GLU A 118 5.79 1.66 20.21
C GLU A 118 4.66 0.83 19.57
N ALA A 119 3.66 1.48 18.95
CA ALA A 119 2.58 0.80 18.25
C ALA A 119 3.08 0.00 17.04
N LEU A 120 4.00 0.54 16.24
CA LEU A 120 4.64 -0.16 15.12
C LEU A 120 5.52 -1.33 15.59
N PHE A 121 6.20 -1.18 16.73
CA PHE A 121 6.95 -2.28 17.31
C PHE A 121 6.02 -3.43 17.76
N ALA A 122 4.85 -3.08 18.30
CA ALA A 122 3.81 -4.08 18.60
C ALA A 122 3.26 -4.74 17.34
N PHE A 123 3.08 -3.99 16.22
CA PHE A 123 2.73 -4.55 14.93
C PHE A 123 3.77 -5.58 14.45
N GLN A 124 5.05 -5.23 14.48
CA GLN A 124 6.14 -6.16 14.13
C GLN A 124 6.10 -7.43 15.00
N THR A 125 5.89 -7.27 16.31
CA THR A 125 5.78 -8.39 17.26
C THR A 125 4.60 -9.29 16.91
N MET A 126 3.44 -8.70 16.59
CA MET A 126 2.25 -9.44 16.16
C MET A 126 2.54 -10.29 14.92
N ILE A 127 3.16 -9.70 13.90
CA ILE A 127 3.48 -10.42 12.66
C ILE A 127 4.48 -11.53 12.93
N CYS A 128 5.56 -11.27 13.67
CA CYS A 128 6.54 -12.30 14.02
C CYS A 128 5.91 -13.48 14.76
N GLU A 129 5.08 -13.21 15.77
CA GLU A 129 4.46 -14.27 16.56
C GLU A 129 3.40 -15.06 15.78
N LEU A 130 2.66 -14.42 14.87
CA LEU A 130 1.68 -15.11 14.03
C LEU A 130 2.35 -15.96 12.94
N THR A 131 3.38 -15.43 12.28
CA THR A 131 4.09 -16.13 11.19
C THR A 131 5.15 -17.12 11.66
N ALA A 132 5.51 -17.10 12.96
CA ALA A 132 6.64 -17.82 13.54
C ALA A 132 7.98 -17.51 12.84
N LEU A 133 8.15 -16.28 12.33
CA LEU A 133 9.38 -15.75 11.77
C LEU A 133 10.03 -14.72 12.71
N ASN A 134 11.33 -14.55 12.59
CA ASN A 134 12.11 -13.85 13.61
C ASN A 134 12.01 -12.32 13.55
N ILE A 135 11.83 -11.75 12.33
CA ILE A 135 11.94 -10.30 12.13
C ILE A 135 10.85 -9.86 11.15
N SER A 136 10.07 -8.85 11.51
CA SER A 136 9.10 -8.22 10.63
C SER A 136 9.41 -6.73 10.45
N ASN A 137 9.09 -6.18 9.28
CA ASN A 137 9.13 -4.74 9.08
C ASN A 137 7.93 -4.01 9.73
N ALA A 138 7.99 -2.68 9.76
CA ALA A 138 6.96 -1.86 10.41
C ALA A 138 5.67 -1.71 9.60
N SER A 139 5.66 -1.99 8.34
CA SER A 139 4.58 -2.29 7.40
C SER A 139 5.06 -2.24 5.95
N MET A 140 4.21 -2.74 5.05
CA MET A 140 4.30 -2.61 3.60
C MET A 140 3.06 -1.88 3.09
N LEU A 141 2.99 -1.59 1.79
CA LEU A 141 1.86 -0.88 1.19
C LEU A 141 0.62 -1.78 1.04
N ASP A 142 0.82 -3.02 0.59
CA ASP A 142 -0.19 -4.06 0.39
C ASP A 142 0.48 -5.43 0.23
N GLU A 143 -0.31 -6.50 0.09
CA GLU A 143 0.18 -7.88 -0.11
C GLU A 143 0.95 -8.02 -1.43
N GLY A 144 0.40 -7.53 -2.55
CA GLY A 144 1.04 -7.67 -3.86
C GLY A 144 2.41 -6.99 -3.90
N THR A 145 2.53 -5.79 -3.32
CA THR A 145 3.82 -5.09 -3.17
C THR A 145 4.76 -5.88 -2.26
N ALA A 146 4.27 -6.41 -1.14
CA ALA A 146 5.08 -7.21 -0.21
C ALA A 146 5.62 -8.49 -0.89
N ALA A 147 4.80 -9.18 -1.68
CA ALA A 147 5.19 -10.37 -2.45
C ALA A 147 6.25 -10.05 -3.51
N ALA A 148 6.08 -8.95 -4.25
CA ALA A 148 7.05 -8.52 -5.26
C ALA A 148 8.39 -8.08 -4.62
N GLU A 149 8.34 -7.41 -3.47
CA GLU A 149 9.55 -7.08 -2.71
C GLU A 149 10.24 -8.34 -2.14
N ALA A 150 9.46 -9.35 -1.73
CA ALA A 150 10.00 -10.63 -1.29
C ALA A 150 10.70 -11.38 -2.44
N MET A 151 10.14 -11.35 -3.66
CA MET A 151 10.81 -11.86 -4.87
C MET A 151 12.18 -11.20 -5.08
N THR A 152 12.22 -9.87 -5.05
CA THR A 152 13.48 -9.13 -5.26
C THR A 152 14.46 -9.32 -4.09
N LEU A 153 13.96 -9.50 -2.86
CA LEU A 153 14.77 -9.89 -1.71
C LEU A 153 15.40 -11.28 -1.93
N ALA A 154 14.58 -12.25 -2.35
CA ALA A 154 15.06 -13.61 -2.65
C ALA A 154 16.14 -13.58 -3.76
N ARG A 155 15.94 -12.79 -4.81
CA ARG A 155 16.93 -12.62 -5.88
C ARG A 155 18.26 -12.06 -5.36
N ARG A 156 18.22 -11.01 -4.53
CA ARG A 156 19.43 -10.40 -3.94
C ARG A 156 20.16 -11.34 -2.96
N ALA A 157 19.42 -12.20 -2.28
CA ALA A 157 20.01 -13.18 -1.34
C ALA A 157 20.56 -14.43 -2.04
N SER A 158 20.08 -14.73 -3.25
CA SER A 158 20.49 -15.89 -4.04
C SER A 158 21.91 -15.74 -4.59
N LYS A 159 22.59 -16.88 -4.71
CA LYS A 159 23.90 -17.03 -5.39
C LYS A 159 23.77 -17.77 -6.72
N LEU A 160 22.56 -18.16 -7.11
CA LEU A 160 22.28 -18.85 -8.36
C LEU A 160 22.52 -17.93 -9.56
N SER A 161 22.56 -18.50 -10.76
CA SER A 161 22.77 -17.77 -12.01
C SER A 161 21.71 -16.68 -12.23
N ASP A 162 22.01 -15.70 -13.08
CA ASP A 162 21.05 -14.64 -13.41
C ASP A 162 19.86 -15.20 -14.23
N ASP A 163 19.99 -16.35 -14.84
CA ASP A 163 18.94 -17.05 -15.57
C ASP A 163 18.01 -17.88 -14.67
N ALA A 164 18.32 -18.02 -13.37
CA ALA A 164 17.44 -18.71 -12.44
C ALA A 164 16.07 -18.00 -12.35
N VAL A 165 14.99 -18.78 -12.41
CA VAL A 165 13.63 -18.28 -12.47
C VAL A 165 13.03 -18.07 -11.06
N PHE A 166 11.88 -17.39 -10.99
CA PHE A 166 11.05 -17.30 -9.81
C PHE A 166 9.78 -18.14 -10.01
N LEU A 167 9.51 -19.06 -9.09
CA LEU A 167 8.31 -19.88 -9.14
C LEU A 167 7.15 -19.17 -8.44
N ILE A 168 5.94 -19.32 -8.98
CA ILE A 168 4.71 -18.83 -8.35
C ILE A 168 3.65 -19.92 -8.41
N GLU A 169 3.07 -20.25 -7.25
CA GLU A 169 1.98 -21.23 -7.16
C GLU A 169 0.77 -20.76 -7.97
N GLU A 170 0.15 -21.66 -8.73
CA GLU A 170 -0.98 -21.35 -9.62
C GLU A 170 -2.18 -20.75 -8.88
N HIS A 171 -2.34 -21.06 -7.60
CA HIS A 171 -3.44 -20.56 -6.76
C HIS A 171 -3.06 -19.36 -5.87
N VAL A 172 -1.98 -18.62 -6.18
CA VAL A 172 -1.74 -17.29 -5.62
C VAL A 172 -2.84 -16.32 -6.06
N HIS A 173 -3.24 -15.39 -5.18
CA HIS A 173 -4.25 -14.39 -5.53
C HIS A 173 -3.91 -13.66 -6.85
N PRO A 174 -4.87 -13.54 -7.78
CA PRO A 174 -4.60 -13.02 -9.13
C PRO A 174 -3.96 -11.64 -9.15
N GLN A 175 -4.40 -10.74 -8.26
CA GLN A 175 -3.85 -9.38 -8.15
C GLN A 175 -2.40 -9.41 -7.63
N THR A 176 -2.08 -10.27 -6.66
CA THR A 176 -0.71 -10.46 -6.14
C THR A 176 0.21 -10.99 -7.24
N LYS A 177 -0.24 -12.00 -7.97
CA LYS A 177 0.46 -12.56 -9.14
C LYS A 177 0.76 -11.48 -10.20
N ALA A 178 -0.24 -10.66 -10.54
CA ALA A 178 -0.10 -9.58 -11.52
C ALA A 178 0.95 -8.54 -11.09
N VAL A 179 1.00 -8.17 -9.80
CA VAL A 179 2.01 -7.24 -9.27
C VAL A 179 3.40 -7.86 -9.32
N VAL A 180 3.56 -9.12 -8.92
CA VAL A 180 4.85 -9.84 -8.99
C VAL A 180 5.39 -9.88 -10.41
N ILE A 181 4.55 -10.24 -11.39
CA ILE A 181 4.93 -10.28 -12.82
C ILE A 181 5.31 -8.88 -13.33
N THR A 182 4.55 -7.85 -12.96
CA THR A 182 4.83 -6.46 -13.34
C THR A 182 6.19 -5.99 -12.81
N ARG A 183 6.52 -6.36 -11.56
CA ARG A 183 7.77 -6.01 -10.90
C ARG A 183 8.96 -6.83 -11.39
N ALA A 184 8.75 -8.06 -11.84
CA ALA A 184 9.76 -8.96 -12.40
C ALA A 184 10.27 -8.49 -13.77
N LYS A 185 9.35 -8.05 -14.64
CA LYS A 185 9.63 -7.70 -16.04
C LYS A 185 10.80 -6.72 -16.25
N PRO A 186 10.84 -5.53 -15.61
CA PRO A 186 11.92 -4.56 -15.82
C PRO A 186 13.27 -5.03 -15.29
N LEU A 187 13.28 -5.99 -14.38
CA LEU A 187 14.49 -6.59 -13.79
C LEU A 187 14.98 -7.82 -14.55
N GLY A 188 14.31 -8.23 -15.64
CA GLY A 188 14.65 -9.41 -16.42
C GLY A 188 14.42 -10.74 -15.69
N ILE A 189 13.61 -10.73 -14.61
CA ILE A 189 13.29 -11.94 -13.86
C ILE A 189 12.16 -12.70 -14.58
N THR A 190 12.44 -13.96 -14.93
CA THR A 190 11.44 -14.88 -15.47
C THR A 190 10.59 -15.45 -14.33
N VAL A 191 9.28 -15.28 -14.41
CA VAL A 191 8.31 -15.86 -13.46
C VAL A 191 7.67 -17.08 -14.12
N VAL A 192 7.65 -18.22 -13.43
CA VAL A 192 7.06 -19.47 -13.91
C VAL A 192 5.95 -19.89 -12.95
N GLU A 193 4.74 -20.05 -13.48
CA GLU A 193 3.59 -20.56 -12.73
C GLU A 193 3.66 -22.09 -12.63
N VAL A 194 3.45 -22.63 -11.44
CA VAL A 194 3.60 -24.06 -11.15
C VAL A 194 2.53 -24.58 -10.18
N ASP A 195 2.19 -25.85 -10.28
CA ASP A 195 1.59 -26.65 -9.22
C ASP A 195 2.71 -27.17 -8.32
N SER A 196 2.73 -26.73 -7.07
CA SER A 196 3.76 -27.09 -6.08
C SER A 196 3.79 -28.59 -5.76
N GLY A 197 2.63 -29.26 -5.78
CA GLY A 197 2.54 -30.72 -5.61
C GLY A 197 3.18 -31.48 -6.77
N HIS A 198 3.02 -30.99 -8.00
CA HIS A 198 3.69 -31.55 -9.17
C HIS A 198 5.21 -31.35 -9.07
N VAL A 199 5.67 -30.16 -8.68
CA VAL A 199 7.11 -29.86 -8.50
C VAL A 199 7.75 -30.80 -7.48
N VAL A 200 7.08 -31.09 -6.36
CA VAL A 200 7.60 -32.02 -5.34
C VAL A 200 7.70 -33.44 -5.88
N ARG A 201 6.68 -33.90 -6.65
CA ARG A 201 6.61 -35.28 -7.14
C ARG A 201 7.55 -35.55 -8.29
N ASP A 202 7.62 -34.63 -9.27
CA ASP A 202 8.27 -34.86 -10.56
C ASP A 202 9.54 -34.00 -10.75
N GLY A 203 9.77 -33.05 -9.85
CA GLY A 203 10.87 -32.10 -9.92
C GLY A 203 10.59 -30.89 -10.79
N PHE A 204 11.47 -29.89 -10.72
CA PHE A 204 11.49 -28.74 -11.62
C PHE A 204 12.78 -28.78 -12.45
N ASP A 205 12.65 -28.65 -13.78
CA ASP A 205 13.80 -28.63 -14.69
C ASP A 205 14.38 -27.20 -14.75
N GLY A 206 15.64 -27.05 -14.34
CA GLY A 206 16.33 -25.76 -14.25
C GLY A 206 16.52 -25.24 -12.83
N GLU A 207 17.13 -24.06 -12.74
CA GLU A 207 17.38 -23.36 -11.47
C GLU A 207 16.23 -22.39 -11.15
N PHE A 208 15.84 -22.32 -9.88
CA PHE A 208 14.96 -21.28 -9.38
C PHE A 208 15.51 -20.74 -8.04
N PHE A 209 15.44 -19.41 -7.86
CA PHE A 209 16.01 -18.75 -6.70
C PHE A 209 15.00 -18.53 -5.56
N GLY A 210 13.72 -18.73 -5.85
CA GLY A 210 12.66 -18.59 -4.85
C GLY A 210 11.31 -19.00 -5.41
N ALA A 211 10.35 -19.23 -4.50
CA ALA A 211 8.98 -19.58 -4.82
C ALA A 211 8.00 -18.84 -3.92
N LEU A 212 6.89 -18.34 -4.51
CA LEU A 212 5.76 -17.74 -3.81
C LEU A 212 4.61 -18.74 -3.74
N LEU A 213 4.18 -19.05 -2.52
CA LEU A 213 3.08 -19.94 -2.20
C LEU A 213 1.98 -19.15 -1.49
N GLN A 214 0.69 -19.48 -1.71
CA GLN A 214 -0.44 -18.85 -1.03
C GLN A 214 -1.00 -19.78 0.06
N TYR A 215 -1.18 -19.27 1.30
CA TYR A 215 -1.56 -20.09 2.45
C TYR A 215 -2.54 -19.37 3.39
N PRO A 216 -3.84 -19.74 3.44
CA PRO A 216 -4.54 -20.63 2.48
C PRO A 216 -4.50 -20.08 1.05
N ASP A 217 -4.71 -20.94 0.06
CA ASP A 217 -4.69 -20.53 -1.33
C ASP A 217 -5.97 -19.77 -1.75
N THR A 218 -5.98 -19.27 -3.00
CA THR A 218 -7.11 -18.47 -3.50
C THR A 218 -8.41 -19.26 -3.64
N THR A 219 -8.35 -20.61 -3.66
CA THR A 219 -9.53 -21.49 -3.65
C THR A 219 -10.04 -21.78 -2.25
N GLY A 220 -9.30 -21.37 -1.22
CA GLY A 220 -9.56 -21.64 0.20
C GLY A 220 -8.85 -22.88 0.73
N THR A 221 -8.15 -23.62 -0.12
CA THR A 221 -7.50 -24.87 0.23
C THR A 221 -6.26 -24.63 1.12
N VAL A 222 -6.12 -25.45 2.15
CA VAL A 222 -4.97 -25.48 3.05
C VAL A 222 -4.01 -26.58 2.61
N ILE A 223 -2.90 -26.19 1.99
CA ILE A 223 -1.90 -27.12 1.46
C ILE A 223 -0.75 -27.29 2.46
N ASP A 224 -0.24 -28.51 2.59
CA ASP A 224 0.96 -28.81 3.39
C ASP A 224 2.20 -28.59 2.54
N TYR A 225 2.83 -27.43 2.71
CA TYR A 225 4.00 -27.04 1.94
C TYR A 225 5.35 -27.50 2.52
N ALA A 226 5.38 -28.30 3.62
CA ALA A 226 6.64 -28.71 4.24
C ALA A 226 7.58 -29.43 3.27
N SER A 227 7.05 -30.37 2.48
CA SER A 227 7.86 -31.10 1.48
C SER A 227 8.35 -30.19 0.34
N PHE A 228 7.55 -29.20 -0.06
CA PHE A 228 7.98 -28.20 -1.04
C PHE A 228 9.12 -27.32 -0.48
N ALA A 229 9.01 -26.91 0.78
CA ALA A 229 10.07 -26.13 1.43
C ALA A 229 11.39 -26.91 1.51
N GLU A 230 11.34 -28.18 1.90
CA GLU A 230 12.51 -29.06 1.90
C GLU A 230 13.12 -29.19 0.49
N TYR A 231 12.30 -29.39 -0.53
CA TYR A 231 12.75 -29.47 -1.93
C TYR A 231 13.40 -28.16 -2.39
N ALA A 232 12.78 -27.01 -2.13
CA ALA A 232 13.33 -25.71 -2.50
C ALA A 232 14.66 -25.41 -1.80
N HIS A 233 14.77 -25.70 -0.50
CA HIS A 233 16.01 -25.53 0.26
C HIS A 233 17.13 -26.43 -0.25
N SER A 234 16.82 -27.66 -0.70
CA SER A 234 17.82 -28.56 -1.30
C SER A 234 18.42 -28.00 -2.60
N ARG A 235 17.80 -26.95 -3.18
CA ARG A 235 18.23 -26.24 -4.39
C ARG A 235 18.70 -24.81 -4.12
N ASP A 236 18.97 -24.45 -2.86
CA ASP A 236 19.39 -23.10 -2.44
C ASP A 236 18.35 -22.01 -2.79
N ALA A 237 17.09 -22.36 -2.91
CA ALA A 237 15.98 -21.45 -3.18
C ALA A 237 15.21 -21.05 -1.90
N LEU A 238 14.73 -19.80 -1.83
CA LEU A 238 13.95 -19.31 -0.71
C LEU A 238 12.45 -19.55 -0.91
N VAL A 239 11.75 -19.87 0.17
CA VAL A 239 10.29 -20.09 0.18
C VAL A 239 9.59 -18.89 0.80
N ILE A 240 8.65 -18.32 0.05
CA ILE A 240 7.84 -17.16 0.43
C ILE A 240 6.39 -17.62 0.59
N ALA A 241 5.81 -17.38 1.76
CA ALA A 241 4.40 -17.63 2.04
C ALA A 241 3.60 -16.32 1.99
N ALA A 242 2.69 -16.14 1.03
CA ALA A 242 1.63 -15.16 1.12
C ALA A 242 0.53 -15.74 2.00
N THR A 243 0.18 -15.07 3.13
CA THR A 243 -0.61 -15.70 4.17
C THR A 243 -1.62 -14.77 4.84
N ASP A 244 -2.73 -15.36 5.29
CA ASP A 244 -3.78 -14.71 6.06
C ASP A 244 -3.51 -14.81 7.57
N LEU A 245 -3.37 -13.67 8.24
CA LEU A 245 -3.06 -13.61 9.67
C LEU A 245 -4.14 -14.25 10.56
N LEU A 246 -5.41 -14.19 10.17
CA LEU A 246 -6.49 -14.80 10.93
C LEU A 246 -6.43 -16.34 10.84
N ALA A 247 -6.14 -16.88 9.66
CA ALA A 247 -5.92 -18.30 9.45
C ALA A 247 -4.78 -18.83 10.34
N LEU A 248 -3.72 -18.06 10.54
CA LEU A 248 -2.58 -18.44 11.37
C LEU A 248 -2.88 -18.54 12.87
N THR A 249 -4.07 -18.15 13.30
CA THR A 249 -4.54 -18.43 14.69
C THR A 249 -4.99 -19.88 14.87
N LEU A 250 -5.32 -20.58 13.78
CA LEU A 250 -5.72 -21.99 13.76
C LEU A 250 -4.71 -22.90 13.06
N LEU A 251 -4.09 -22.39 11.99
CA LEU A 251 -3.22 -23.16 11.11
C LEU A 251 -1.75 -23.04 11.51
N LYS A 252 -0.99 -24.09 11.25
CA LYS A 252 0.46 -24.13 11.45
C LYS A 252 1.14 -22.94 10.75
N ALA A 253 1.97 -22.22 11.48
CA ALA A 253 2.56 -20.99 10.96
C ALA A 253 3.59 -21.24 9.86
N PRO A 254 3.78 -20.30 8.90
CA PRO A 254 4.75 -20.45 7.81
C PRO A 254 6.16 -20.78 8.25
N GLY A 255 6.68 -20.12 9.28
CA GLY A 255 8.01 -20.42 9.81
C GLY A 255 8.14 -21.82 10.40
N GLU A 256 7.04 -22.48 10.79
CA GLU A 256 7.06 -23.82 11.36
C GLU A 256 7.10 -24.95 10.31
N TRP A 257 6.67 -24.66 9.08
CA TRP A 257 6.76 -25.61 7.97
C TRP A 257 7.86 -25.28 6.95
N GLY A 258 8.70 -24.28 7.25
CA GLY A 258 9.93 -24.04 6.50
C GLY A 258 9.89 -22.82 5.57
N ALA A 259 8.90 -21.93 5.64
CA ALA A 259 8.97 -20.67 4.91
C ALA A 259 10.10 -19.78 5.45
N ASP A 260 10.87 -19.18 4.55
CA ASP A 260 11.93 -18.21 4.87
C ASP A 260 11.38 -16.80 5.04
N ILE A 261 10.31 -16.50 4.31
CA ILE A 261 9.66 -15.18 4.24
C ILE A 261 8.15 -15.39 4.30
N ALA A 262 7.46 -14.53 5.04
CA ALA A 262 6.01 -14.44 5.01
C ALA A 262 5.58 -13.02 4.63
N VAL A 263 4.60 -12.92 3.74
CA VAL A 263 4.00 -11.67 3.27
C VAL A 263 2.48 -11.76 3.37
N GLY A 264 1.80 -10.63 3.31
CA GLY A 264 0.35 -10.59 3.31
C GLY A 264 -0.18 -9.21 3.65
N THR A 265 -1.47 -9.13 3.92
CA THR A 265 -2.13 -7.92 4.42
C THR A 265 -2.67 -8.13 5.83
N SER A 266 -2.66 -7.07 6.65
CA SER A 266 -3.32 -7.09 7.95
C SER A 266 -4.74 -6.51 7.92
N GLN A 267 -5.33 -6.32 6.74
CA GLN A 267 -6.63 -5.71 6.53
C GLN A 267 -7.72 -6.36 7.41
N ARG A 268 -7.71 -7.67 7.52
CA ARG A 268 -8.66 -8.48 8.28
C ARG A 268 -8.64 -8.19 9.79
N PHE A 269 -7.63 -7.49 10.27
CA PHE A 269 -7.48 -7.05 11.66
C PHE A 269 -7.99 -5.62 11.84
N GLY A 270 -9.31 -5.43 11.64
CA GLY A 270 -10.01 -4.19 11.95
C GLY A 270 -9.76 -3.04 10.98
N VAL A 271 -9.37 -3.28 9.74
CA VAL A 271 -9.23 -2.25 8.71
C VAL A 271 -10.35 -2.40 7.69
N PRO A 272 -11.17 -1.36 7.42
CA PRO A 272 -12.23 -1.43 6.42
C PRO A 272 -11.69 -1.78 5.03
N MET A 273 -12.51 -2.45 4.20
CA MET A 273 -12.13 -2.80 2.83
C MET A 273 -11.81 -1.57 1.96
N GLY A 274 -12.57 -0.47 2.10
CA GLY A 274 -12.28 0.82 1.48
C GLY A 274 -12.13 0.78 -0.04
N PHE A 275 -12.86 -0.08 -0.73
CA PHE A 275 -12.74 -0.31 -2.18
C PHE A 275 -11.32 -0.74 -2.61
N GLY A 276 -10.60 -1.42 -1.73
CA GLY A 276 -9.27 -1.97 -2.00
C GLY A 276 -8.13 -1.32 -1.22
N GLY A 277 -8.40 -0.33 -0.40
CA GLY A 277 -7.37 0.27 0.43
C GLY A 277 -7.64 1.73 0.85
N PRO A 278 -6.65 2.32 1.54
CA PRO A 278 -5.33 1.76 1.86
C PRO A 278 -5.39 0.64 2.91
N HIS A 279 -4.44 -0.31 2.82
CA HIS A 279 -4.27 -1.39 3.81
C HIS A 279 -2.82 -1.44 4.28
N ALA A 280 -2.53 -2.12 5.40
CA ALA A 280 -1.17 -2.37 5.84
C ALA A 280 -0.75 -3.78 5.41
N GLY A 281 0.16 -3.87 4.44
CA GLY A 281 0.87 -5.10 4.13
C GLY A 281 1.95 -5.40 5.18
N PHE A 282 2.48 -6.61 5.19
CA PHE A 282 3.61 -7.00 6.03
C PHE A 282 4.61 -7.86 5.26
N LEU A 283 5.84 -7.85 5.76
CA LEU A 283 6.90 -8.76 5.31
C LEU A 283 7.72 -9.17 6.53
N ALA A 284 7.74 -10.47 6.81
CA ALA A 284 8.55 -11.08 7.87
C ALA A 284 9.56 -12.04 7.28
N VAL A 285 10.73 -12.16 7.93
CA VAL A 285 11.81 -13.02 7.46
C VAL A 285 12.43 -13.81 8.61
N ARG A 286 13.03 -14.96 8.27
CA ARG A 286 13.93 -15.66 9.19
C ARG A 286 15.21 -14.86 9.43
N THR A 287 15.91 -15.20 10.49
CA THR A 287 17.24 -14.62 10.78
C THR A 287 18.22 -14.81 9.62
N GLY A 288 19.00 -13.77 9.34
CA GLY A 288 19.99 -13.73 8.25
C GLY A 288 19.53 -12.99 7.01
N LEU A 289 18.24 -12.67 6.87
CA LEU A 289 17.68 -11.91 5.75
C LEU A 289 17.37 -10.44 6.08
N GLU A 290 17.55 -10.02 7.32
CA GLU A 290 17.18 -8.68 7.82
C GLU A 290 17.84 -7.53 7.08
N ARG A 291 19.06 -7.72 6.57
CA ARG A 291 19.78 -6.68 5.81
C ARG A 291 19.27 -6.51 4.37
N SER A 292 18.49 -7.46 3.88
CA SER A 292 17.89 -7.43 2.54
C SER A 292 16.42 -7.05 2.56
N MET A 293 15.82 -6.86 3.75
CA MET A 293 14.41 -6.50 3.89
C MET A 293 14.11 -5.12 3.30
N PRO A 294 12.96 -4.94 2.64
CA PRO A 294 12.40 -3.63 2.31
C PRO A 294 11.70 -3.00 3.51
N GLY A 295 11.37 -1.72 3.40
CA GLY A 295 10.57 -1.00 4.38
C GLY A 295 11.30 -0.66 5.68
N ARG A 296 10.60 0.00 6.59
CA ARG A 296 11.15 0.45 7.88
C ARG A 296 11.22 -0.69 8.88
N LEU A 297 12.18 -0.60 9.77
CA LEU A 297 12.31 -1.50 10.91
C LEU A 297 12.44 -0.68 12.19
N VAL A 298 11.55 -0.90 13.14
CA VAL A 298 11.61 -0.27 14.48
C VAL A 298 12.38 -1.18 15.42
N GLY A 299 13.30 -0.61 16.13
CA GLY A 299 14.08 -1.29 17.17
C GLY A 299 13.89 -0.65 18.54
N GLN A 300 13.95 -1.46 19.57
CA GLN A 300 13.95 -0.99 20.95
C GLN A 300 15.37 -0.61 21.39
N SER A 301 15.49 0.49 22.11
CA SER A 301 16.70 1.01 22.72
C SER A 301 16.38 1.46 24.15
N ILE A 302 17.27 2.23 24.75
CA ILE A 302 17.05 2.89 26.05
C ILE A 302 17.31 4.39 25.89
N ASP A 303 16.55 5.21 26.62
CA ASP A 303 16.77 6.66 26.73
C ASP A 303 17.90 7.03 27.71
N ALA A 304 18.17 8.31 27.82
CA ALA A 304 19.20 8.81 28.74
C ALA A 304 18.92 8.50 30.22
N ASN A 305 17.67 8.16 30.60
CA ASN A 305 17.26 7.79 31.94
C ASN A 305 17.16 6.27 32.15
N GLY A 306 17.58 5.48 31.15
CA GLY A 306 17.52 4.02 31.20
C GLY A 306 16.14 3.41 30.95
N LYS A 307 15.16 4.20 30.48
CA LYS A 307 13.82 3.70 30.12
C LYS A 307 13.79 3.18 28.70
N PRO A 308 12.90 2.22 28.38
CA PRO A 308 12.69 1.75 27.01
C PRO A 308 12.36 2.93 26.08
N ALA A 309 13.01 2.95 24.91
CA ALA A 309 12.77 3.93 23.86
C ALA A 309 12.82 3.23 22.50
N PHE A 310 12.13 3.78 21.51
CA PHE A 310 12.04 3.20 20.19
C PHE A 310 12.68 4.10 19.14
N ARG A 311 13.26 3.49 18.12
CA ARG A 311 13.86 4.21 16.98
C ARG A 311 13.86 3.35 15.73
N LEU A 312 14.09 3.96 14.58
CA LEU A 312 14.34 3.22 13.36
C LEU A 312 15.68 2.49 13.41
N ALA A 313 15.71 1.25 12.96
CA ALA A 313 16.87 0.38 12.97
C ALA A 313 17.30 0.00 11.54
N LEU A 314 18.57 -0.38 11.35
CA LEU A 314 19.14 -0.81 10.07
C LEU A 314 18.86 0.15 8.90
N GLN A 315 18.83 1.46 9.14
CA GLN A 315 18.50 2.49 8.15
C GLN A 315 19.46 2.54 6.95
N THR A 316 20.68 1.99 7.09
CA THR A 316 21.69 2.00 6.02
C THR A 316 21.28 1.26 4.74
N ARG A 317 20.21 0.45 4.75
CA ARG A 317 19.64 -0.23 3.58
C ARG A 317 18.57 0.60 2.86
N GLU A 318 18.14 1.72 3.44
CA GLU A 318 17.03 2.52 2.97
C GLU A 318 17.43 3.54 1.90
N GLN A 319 16.45 3.95 1.09
CA GLN A 319 16.67 4.80 -0.10
C GLN A 319 17.23 6.19 0.20
N HIS A 320 16.92 6.78 1.38
CA HIS A 320 17.43 8.10 1.76
C HIS A 320 18.95 8.10 2.07
N ILE A 321 19.54 6.92 2.33
CA ILE A 321 20.98 6.74 2.54
C ILE A 321 21.65 6.14 1.30
N ARG A 322 21.10 5.05 0.76
CA ARG A 322 21.72 4.26 -0.29
C ARG A 322 21.34 4.67 -1.71
N ARG A 323 20.28 5.45 -1.91
CA ARG A 323 19.79 5.92 -3.20
C ARG A 323 19.62 4.76 -4.21
N ASP A 324 20.40 4.74 -5.30
CA ASP A 324 20.41 3.71 -6.34
C ASP A 324 20.79 2.30 -5.83
N LYS A 325 21.48 2.23 -4.70
CA LYS A 325 21.86 0.96 -4.04
C LYS A 325 20.91 0.54 -2.93
N ALA A 326 19.77 1.19 -2.80
CA ALA A 326 18.75 0.84 -1.81
C ALA A 326 18.08 -0.52 -2.14
N THR A 327 17.55 -1.15 -1.10
CA THR A 327 16.82 -2.43 -1.27
C THR A 327 15.46 -2.24 -1.92
N SER A 328 14.86 -1.05 -1.79
CA SER A 328 13.53 -0.70 -2.31
C SER A 328 13.36 0.82 -2.37
N ASN A 329 12.36 1.28 -3.11
CA ASN A 329 11.93 2.69 -3.14
C ASN A 329 10.91 3.03 -2.02
N ILE A 330 10.52 2.08 -1.19
CA ILE A 330 9.54 2.32 -0.11
C ILE A 330 10.09 3.37 0.86
N CYS A 331 9.39 4.50 0.94
CA CYS A 331 9.70 5.62 1.81
C CYS A 331 8.76 5.64 3.00
N THR A 332 7.46 5.77 2.73
CA THR A 332 6.40 5.78 3.73
C THR A 332 5.57 4.51 3.56
N ALA A 333 5.32 3.81 4.65
CA ALA A 333 4.41 2.67 4.70
C ALA A 333 3.09 3.08 5.35
N GLN A 334 2.17 2.12 5.55
CA GLN A 334 0.82 2.37 6.04
C GLN A 334 0.79 2.39 7.58
N VAL A 335 1.34 3.44 8.18
CA VAL A 335 1.54 3.54 9.64
C VAL A 335 0.23 3.49 10.42
N LEU A 336 -0.78 4.31 10.03
CA LEU A 336 -2.06 4.37 10.73
C LEU A 336 -2.76 3.01 10.74
N LEU A 337 -2.80 2.35 9.60
CA LEU A 337 -3.51 1.08 9.43
C LEU A 337 -2.77 -0.10 10.09
N ALA A 338 -1.43 -0.07 10.10
CA ALA A 338 -0.63 -1.02 10.86
C ALA A 338 -0.88 -0.88 12.36
N ASN A 339 -0.94 0.36 12.87
CA ASN A 339 -1.28 0.61 14.27
C ASN A 339 -2.70 0.12 14.60
N MET A 340 -3.69 0.38 13.72
CA MET A 340 -5.06 -0.14 13.90
C MET A 340 -5.09 -1.66 14.01
N SER A 341 -4.36 -2.36 13.13
CA SER A 341 -4.26 -3.83 13.15
C SER A 341 -3.62 -4.35 14.43
N ALA A 342 -2.57 -3.69 14.92
CA ALA A 342 -1.97 -4.04 16.21
C ALA A 342 -2.95 -3.82 17.37
N PHE A 343 -3.69 -2.71 17.37
CA PHE A 343 -4.70 -2.41 18.41
C PHE A 343 -5.89 -3.37 18.34
N TYR A 344 -6.28 -3.81 17.15
CA TYR A 344 -7.28 -4.86 16.98
C TYR A 344 -6.83 -6.18 17.63
N ALA A 345 -5.58 -6.58 17.38
CA ALA A 345 -5.01 -7.77 18.01
C ALA A 345 -4.89 -7.62 19.54
N MET A 346 -4.59 -6.43 20.04
CA MET A 346 -4.58 -6.14 21.49
C MET A 346 -5.98 -6.18 22.10
N TRP A 347 -7.01 -5.72 21.37
CA TRP A 347 -8.39 -5.70 21.80
C TRP A 347 -8.95 -7.11 21.97
N HIS A 348 -8.76 -7.96 20.97
CA HIS A 348 -9.28 -9.33 20.96
C HIS A 348 -8.39 -10.31 21.73
N GLY A 349 -7.08 -10.07 21.75
CA GLY A 349 -6.11 -11.01 22.28
C GLY A 349 -6.07 -12.33 21.49
N PRO A 350 -5.18 -13.26 21.86
CA PRO A 350 -5.05 -14.54 21.15
C PRO A 350 -6.34 -15.38 21.22
N VAL A 351 -7.09 -15.31 22.33
CA VAL A 351 -8.33 -16.07 22.52
C VAL A 351 -9.45 -15.53 21.63
N GLY A 352 -9.65 -14.20 21.60
CA GLY A 352 -10.69 -13.59 20.78
C GLY A 352 -10.45 -13.78 19.29
N LEU A 353 -9.21 -13.60 18.82
CA LEU A 353 -8.86 -13.86 17.43
C LEU A 353 -9.10 -15.31 17.03
N LYS A 354 -8.74 -16.26 17.90
CA LYS A 354 -9.00 -17.67 17.66
C LYS A 354 -10.51 -17.95 17.55
N GLN A 355 -11.34 -17.38 18.43
CA GLN A 355 -12.79 -17.53 18.38
C GLN A 355 -13.39 -16.97 17.08
N ILE A 356 -12.88 -15.83 16.59
CA ILE A 356 -13.28 -15.27 15.28
C ILE A 356 -12.93 -16.26 14.18
N ALA A 357 -11.70 -16.78 14.15
CA ALA A 357 -11.23 -17.73 13.15
C ALA A 357 -12.02 -19.04 13.17
N GLU A 358 -12.30 -19.58 14.36
CA GLU A 358 -13.10 -20.81 14.53
C GLU A 358 -14.54 -20.63 14.00
N ARG A 359 -15.15 -19.46 14.24
CA ARG A 359 -16.48 -19.14 13.72
C ARG A 359 -16.48 -19.04 12.20
N VAL A 360 -15.52 -18.33 11.63
CA VAL A 360 -15.37 -18.15 10.18
C VAL A 360 -15.12 -19.51 9.49
N HIS A 361 -14.18 -20.29 10.02
CA HIS A 361 -13.92 -21.65 9.55
C HIS A 361 -15.17 -22.54 9.66
N GLY A 362 -15.93 -22.43 10.75
CA GLY A 362 -17.15 -23.23 10.96
C GLY A 362 -18.18 -23.07 9.83
N PHE A 363 -18.38 -21.86 9.31
CA PHE A 363 -19.24 -21.61 8.15
C PHE A 363 -18.68 -22.26 6.87
N ALA A 364 -17.37 -22.05 6.61
CA ALA A 364 -16.73 -22.64 5.44
C ALA A 364 -16.77 -24.18 5.47
N ALA A 365 -16.48 -24.79 6.61
CA ALA A 365 -16.51 -26.24 6.77
C ALA A 365 -17.91 -26.83 6.53
N ARG A 366 -18.99 -26.18 7.02
CA ARG A 366 -20.37 -26.57 6.76
C ARG A 366 -20.76 -26.46 5.30
N LEU A 367 -20.39 -25.35 4.64
CA LEU A 367 -20.66 -25.16 3.20
C LEU A 367 -19.86 -26.16 2.35
N HIS A 368 -18.61 -26.39 2.69
CA HIS A 368 -17.74 -27.36 2.02
C HIS A 368 -18.31 -28.77 2.09
N ALA A 369 -18.71 -29.21 3.28
CA ALA A 369 -19.37 -30.52 3.48
C ALA A 369 -20.70 -30.61 2.70
N ALA A 370 -21.50 -29.54 2.66
CA ALA A 370 -22.77 -29.52 1.92
C ALA A 370 -22.58 -29.55 0.39
N SER A 371 -21.47 -29.07 -0.13
CA SER A 371 -21.18 -29.02 -1.56
C SER A 371 -20.76 -30.39 -2.17
N ASN A 372 -20.43 -31.37 -1.33
CA ASN A 372 -19.94 -32.71 -1.72
C ASN A 372 -18.74 -32.71 -2.67
N ASN A 373 -17.94 -31.66 -2.70
CA ASN A 373 -17.09 -31.44 -3.86
C ASN A 373 -15.64 -31.89 -3.74
N ARG A 374 -15.07 -32.10 -2.54
CA ARG A 374 -13.62 -32.42 -2.42
C ARG A 374 -13.22 -32.99 -1.06
N GLU A 375 -12.10 -33.70 -1.05
CA GLU A 375 -11.37 -34.15 0.14
C GLU A 375 -10.43 -33.05 0.70
N ASP A 376 -10.51 -31.82 0.19
CA ASP A 376 -9.62 -30.72 0.55
C ASP A 376 -9.93 -30.16 1.94
N VAL A 377 -8.91 -29.66 2.61
CA VAL A 377 -9.07 -28.91 3.86
C VAL A 377 -9.22 -27.44 3.52
N VAL A 378 -10.27 -26.79 4.00
CA VAL A 378 -10.53 -25.37 3.75
C VAL A 378 -10.41 -24.56 5.04
N PHE A 379 -10.13 -23.23 4.92
CA PHE A 379 -10.18 -22.33 6.07
C PHE A 379 -11.45 -21.48 6.09
N ASP A 380 -11.61 -20.53 5.20
CA ASP A 380 -12.72 -19.56 5.18
C ASP A 380 -13.43 -19.48 3.82
N THR A 381 -12.83 -20.01 2.79
CA THR A 381 -13.28 -19.93 1.41
C THR A 381 -13.60 -21.32 0.88
N VAL A 382 -14.70 -21.44 0.15
CA VAL A 382 -15.13 -22.68 -0.49
C VAL A 382 -15.28 -22.48 -1.99
N HIS A 383 -14.58 -23.28 -2.76
CA HIS A 383 -14.70 -23.34 -4.21
C HIS A 383 -15.74 -24.38 -4.59
N ILE A 384 -16.75 -23.97 -5.36
CA ILE A 384 -17.92 -24.80 -5.70
C ILE A 384 -18.08 -24.87 -7.21
N VAL A 385 -18.12 -26.09 -7.73
CA VAL A 385 -18.47 -26.35 -9.14
C VAL A 385 -20.00 -26.46 -9.28
N VAL A 386 -20.56 -25.71 -10.23
CA VAL A 386 -22.00 -25.63 -10.46
C VAL A 386 -22.30 -25.75 -11.97
N ASP A 387 -23.51 -26.13 -12.34
CA ASP A 387 -23.90 -26.22 -13.75
C ASP A 387 -23.96 -24.84 -14.44
N ASN A 388 -24.32 -23.80 -13.70
CA ASN A 388 -24.49 -22.45 -14.19
C ASN A 388 -24.16 -21.40 -13.12
N ALA A 389 -22.94 -20.90 -13.14
CA ALA A 389 -22.46 -19.89 -12.20
C ALA A 389 -23.20 -18.54 -12.33
N ASP A 390 -23.64 -18.16 -13.54
CA ASP A 390 -24.41 -16.94 -13.76
C ASP A 390 -25.75 -16.98 -13.02
N ALA A 391 -26.45 -18.10 -13.07
CA ALA A 391 -27.72 -18.27 -12.37
C ALA A 391 -27.56 -18.19 -10.84
N ILE A 392 -26.51 -18.79 -10.29
CA ILE A 392 -26.20 -18.72 -8.85
C ILE A 392 -25.82 -17.29 -8.47
N HIS A 393 -24.95 -16.63 -9.26
CA HIS A 393 -24.54 -15.26 -9.01
C HIS A 393 -25.74 -14.29 -9.03
N GLN A 394 -26.67 -14.44 -10.00
CA GLN A 394 -27.88 -13.62 -10.05
C GLN A 394 -28.78 -13.83 -8.82
N LYS A 395 -28.93 -15.07 -8.33
CA LYS A 395 -29.66 -15.35 -7.08
C LYS A 395 -29.01 -14.68 -5.87
N ALA A 396 -27.66 -14.72 -5.80
CA ALA A 396 -26.91 -14.06 -4.72
C ALA A 396 -27.13 -12.55 -4.76
N VAL A 397 -26.95 -11.91 -5.93
CA VAL A 397 -27.19 -10.47 -6.12
C VAL A 397 -28.63 -10.07 -5.78
N ALA A 398 -29.63 -10.88 -6.13
CA ALA A 398 -31.02 -10.62 -5.80
C ALA A 398 -31.30 -10.65 -4.29
N LYS A 399 -30.50 -11.37 -3.51
CA LYS A 399 -30.53 -11.41 -2.05
C LYS A 399 -29.58 -10.38 -1.39
N GLY A 400 -28.84 -9.60 -2.15
CA GLY A 400 -27.88 -8.60 -1.64
C GLY A 400 -26.48 -9.14 -1.32
N TYR A 401 -26.08 -10.27 -1.92
CA TYR A 401 -24.77 -10.88 -1.74
C TYR A 401 -23.92 -10.84 -3.00
N ASN A 402 -22.61 -10.70 -2.84
CA ASN A 402 -21.62 -10.84 -3.90
C ASN A 402 -20.75 -12.07 -3.66
N PHE A 403 -20.77 -13.03 -4.57
CA PHE A 403 -19.85 -14.17 -4.62
C PHE A 403 -18.77 -13.94 -5.67
N ALA A 404 -17.62 -14.58 -5.53
CA ALA A 404 -16.60 -14.56 -6.57
C ALA A 404 -16.97 -15.53 -7.69
N LYS A 405 -17.42 -15.01 -8.83
CA LYS A 405 -17.63 -15.80 -10.05
C LYS A 405 -16.28 -16.03 -10.72
N VAL A 406 -15.80 -17.27 -10.74
CA VAL A 406 -14.49 -17.64 -11.31
C VAL A 406 -14.61 -17.94 -12.78
N SER A 407 -15.62 -18.73 -13.17
CA SER A 407 -15.90 -19.11 -14.56
C SER A 407 -17.41 -19.25 -14.80
N THR A 408 -17.79 -19.85 -15.90
CA THR A 408 -19.21 -20.18 -16.19
C THR A 408 -19.76 -21.30 -15.32
N THR A 409 -18.88 -22.08 -14.69
CA THR A 409 -19.21 -23.25 -13.88
C THR A 409 -18.58 -23.25 -12.48
N GLU A 410 -17.94 -22.15 -12.08
CA GLU A 410 -17.22 -22.11 -10.81
C GLU A 410 -17.51 -20.83 -10.04
N ILE A 411 -17.78 -20.99 -8.75
CA ILE A 411 -18.01 -19.90 -7.78
C ILE A 411 -17.17 -20.16 -6.55
N ARG A 412 -16.65 -19.08 -5.96
CA ARG A 412 -16.08 -19.12 -4.61
C ARG A 412 -16.93 -18.29 -3.67
N VAL A 413 -17.05 -18.78 -2.44
CA VAL A 413 -17.72 -18.08 -1.35
C VAL A 413 -16.75 -18.00 -0.18
N SER A 414 -16.45 -16.78 0.26
CA SER A 414 -15.55 -16.54 1.38
C SER A 414 -16.31 -15.95 2.56
N PHE A 415 -16.17 -16.58 3.72
CA PHE A 415 -16.75 -16.10 4.96
C PHE A 415 -15.75 -15.24 5.74
N ASP A 416 -16.29 -14.36 6.57
CA ASP A 416 -15.49 -13.41 7.32
C ASP A 416 -16.14 -13.07 8.67
N GLU A 417 -15.55 -12.12 9.41
CA GLU A 417 -15.99 -11.75 10.75
C GLU A 417 -17.44 -11.24 10.80
N GLU A 418 -17.93 -10.61 9.74
CA GLU A 418 -19.29 -10.07 9.68
C GLU A 418 -20.34 -11.13 9.28
N THR A 419 -19.94 -12.35 8.95
CA THR A 419 -20.86 -13.44 8.59
C THR A 419 -21.69 -13.87 9.79
N THR A 420 -23.01 -13.94 9.63
CA THR A 420 -23.98 -14.43 10.60
C THR A 420 -24.61 -15.75 10.17
N GLU A 421 -25.32 -16.43 11.07
CA GLU A 421 -26.10 -17.64 10.73
C GLU A 421 -27.16 -17.36 9.67
N GLU A 422 -27.79 -16.16 9.67
CA GLU A 422 -28.76 -15.77 8.64
C GLU A 422 -28.11 -15.70 7.25
N ILE A 423 -26.94 -15.05 7.16
CA ILE A 423 -26.17 -14.98 5.90
C ILE A 423 -25.82 -16.40 5.43
N PHE A 424 -25.39 -17.27 6.35
CA PHE A 424 -25.04 -18.64 6.01
C PHE A 424 -26.25 -19.44 5.49
N VAL A 425 -27.42 -19.31 6.11
CA VAL A 425 -28.67 -19.95 5.65
C VAL A 425 -29.03 -19.46 4.25
N ASP A 426 -28.94 -18.15 3.98
CA ASP A 426 -29.17 -17.59 2.66
C ASP A 426 -28.20 -18.16 1.60
N VAL A 427 -26.93 -18.34 1.97
CA VAL A 427 -25.93 -18.98 1.08
C VAL A 427 -26.36 -20.41 0.73
N LEU A 428 -26.76 -21.20 1.71
CA LEU A 428 -27.25 -22.57 1.46
C LEU A 428 -28.48 -22.59 0.55
N GLU A 429 -29.45 -21.68 0.78
CA GLU A 429 -30.65 -21.58 -0.06
C GLU A 429 -30.30 -21.19 -1.53
N ILE A 430 -29.36 -20.28 -1.75
CA ILE A 430 -28.92 -19.85 -3.08
C ILE A 430 -28.40 -21.06 -3.88
N PHE A 431 -27.62 -21.93 -3.26
CA PHE A 431 -27.10 -23.16 -3.89
C PHE A 431 -28.10 -24.31 -3.88
N GLY A 432 -29.13 -24.26 -3.05
CA GLY A 432 -30.06 -25.37 -2.85
C GLY A 432 -29.49 -26.50 -1.99
N PHE A 433 -28.51 -26.19 -1.14
CA PHE A 433 -27.87 -27.15 -0.23
C PHE A 433 -28.61 -27.27 1.08
N LYS A 434 -28.40 -28.40 1.76
CA LYS A 434 -28.85 -28.60 3.14
C LYS A 434 -27.69 -28.36 4.08
N ASP A 435 -28.01 -27.81 5.25
CA ASP A 435 -27.03 -27.65 6.32
C ASP A 435 -26.59 -29.02 6.83
N VAL A 436 -25.28 -29.21 6.89
CA VAL A 436 -24.65 -30.45 7.40
C VAL A 436 -23.47 -30.07 8.30
N ALA A 437 -23.10 -30.97 9.21
CA ALA A 437 -21.94 -30.74 10.06
C ALA A 437 -20.65 -30.62 9.21
N GLY A 438 -19.87 -29.57 9.47
CA GLY A 438 -18.58 -29.39 8.85
C GLY A 438 -17.50 -30.31 9.43
N GLU A 439 -16.50 -30.59 8.64
CA GLU A 439 -15.33 -31.34 9.06
C GLU A 439 -14.35 -30.45 9.85
N GLN A 440 -13.65 -31.07 10.80
CA GLN A 440 -12.63 -30.39 11.58
C GLN A 440 -11.32 -30.33 10.80
N ILE A 441 -10.53 -29.26 10.98
CA ILE A 441 -9.18 -29.17 10.43
C ILE A 441 -8.33 -30.35 10.95
N PRO A 442 -7.73 -31.18 10.08
CA PRO A 442 -6.90 -32.29 10.51
C PRO A 442 -5.70 -31.83 11.37
N ALA A 443 -5.36 -32.62 12.38
CA ALA A 443 -4.34 -32.28 13.38
C ALA A 443 -2.98 -31.87 12.78
N LYS A 444 -2.62 -32.39 11.61
CA LYS A 444 -1.36 -32.05 10.90
C LYS A 444 -1.29 -30.60 10.46
N PHE A 445 -2.42 -29.94 10.25
CA PHE A 445 -2.51 -28.53 9.85
C PHE A 445 -2.71 -27.59 11.04
N LEU A 446 -3.16 -28.13 12.20
CA LEU A 446 -3.46 -27.30 13.35
C LEU A 446 -2.20 -26.69 13.96
N ARG A 447 -2.31 -25.43 14.34
CA ARG A 447 -1.30 -24.73 15.12
C ARG A 447 -1.28 -25.28 16.56
N THR A 448 -0.09 -25.64 17.04
CA THR A 448 0.15 -26.05 18.42
C THR A 448 1.02 -25.04 19.18
N SER A 449 1.73 -24.18 18.46
CA SER A 449 2.57 -23.15 19.06
C SER A 449 1.73 -22.00 19.63
N LYS A 450 2.22 -21.39 20.70
CA LYS A 450 1.66 -20.16 21.25
C LYS A 450 1.97 -18.97 20.34
N TYR A 451 1.09 -17.98 20.34
CA TYR A 451 1.25 -16.71 19.63
C TYR A 451 0.62 -15.58 20.46
N LEU A 452 0.98 -14.32 20.16
CA LEU A 452 0.56 -13.13 20.89
C LEU A 452 0.78 -13.27 22.39
N THR A 453 1.96 -13.78 22.75
CA THR A 453 2.34 -14.05 24.14
C THR A 453 2.81 -12.79 24.86
N HIS A 454 3.20 -11.75 24.11
CA HIS A 454 3.64 -10.49 24.71
C HIS A 454 2.49 -9.86 25.52
N PRO A 455 2.78 -9.31 26.72
CA PRO A 455 1.75 -8.75 27.62
C PRO A 455 0.84 -7.71 26.97
N VAL A 456 1.30 -6.95 26.00
CA VAL A 456 0.50 -5.92 25.31
C VAL A 456 -0.77 -6.49 24.64
N PHE A 457 -0.72 -7.73 24.19
CA PHE A 457 -1.87 -8.44 23.60
C PHE A 457 -2.78 -9.11 24.62
N ASN A 458 -2.46 -9.01 25.92
CA ASN A 458 -3.14 -9.72 26.98
C ASN A 458 -3.63 -8.79 28.12
N THR A 459 -3.60 -7.46 27.91
CA THR A 459 -3.90 -6.49 29.00
C THR A 459 -4.98 -5.46 28.63
N ASN A 460 -5.24 -5.19 27.33
CA ASN A 460 -6.09 -4.07 26.89
C ASN A 460 -7.46 -4.53 26.37
N HIS A 461 -8.14 -5.46 27.08
CA HIS A 461 -9.40 -6.04 26.66
C HIS A 461 -10.65 -5.29 27.14
N SER A 462 -10.50 -4.25 27.95
CA SER A 462 -11.62 -3.39 28.37
C SER A 462 -11.61 -2.07 27.58
N GLU A 463 -12.80 -1.55 27.27
CA GLU A 463 -12.94 -0.28 26.54
C GLU A 463 -12.17 0.85 27.21
N THR A 464 -12.34 1.04 28.53
CA THR A 464 -11.62 2.07 29.29
C THR A 464 -10.11 1.84 29.30
N GLY A 465 -9.67 0.58 29.41
CA GLY A 465 -8.25 0.22 29.36
C GLY A 465 -7.64 0.58 28.00
N MET A 466 -8.32 0.20 26.92
CA MET A 466 -7.88 0.52 25.55
C MET A 466 -7.87 2.03 25.31
N MET A 467 -8.91 2.79 25.68
CA MET A 467 -8.91 4.26 25.56
C MET A 467 -7.72 4.91 26.26
N ARG A 468 -7.42 4.48 27.49
CA ARG A 468 -6.28 5.01 28.25
C ARG A 468 -4.94 4.64 27.60
N TYR A 469 -4.81 3.45 27.07
CA TYR A 469 -3.61 3.00 26.37
C TYR A 469 -3.38 3.84 25.10
N LEU A 470 -4.40 3.97 24.25
CA LEU A 470 -4.35 4.79 23.03
C LEU A 470 -4.02 6.25 23.34
N ARG A 471 -4.64 6.82 24.36
CA ARG A 471 -4.33 8.18 24.82
C ARG A 471 -2.90 8.33 25.30
N ASN A 472 -2.40 7.39 26.09
CA ASN A 472 -1.02 7.40 26.57
C ASN A 472 0.01 7.33 25.44
N LEU A 473 -0.29 6.58 24.35
CA LEU A 473 0.55 6.57 23.16
C LEU A 473 0.51 7.91 22.43
N ALA A 474 -0.68 8.45 22.18
CA ALA A 474 -0.85 9.72 21.47
C ALA A 474 -0.16 10.89 22.22
N ASP A 475 -0.16 10.89 23.54
CA ASP A 475 0.46 11.93 24.36
C ASP A 475 2.00 11.90 24.32
N LYS A 476 2.61 10.82 23.84
CA LYS A 476 4.07 10.74 23.62
C LYS A 476 4.51 11.37 22.28
N ASP A 477 3.56 11.74 21.44
CA ASP A 477 3.81 12.17 20.05
C ASP A 477 3.44 13.64 19.84
N LEU A 478 4.06 14.24 18.82
CA LEU A 478 3.58 15.48 18.22
C LEU A 478 2.74 15.16 16.98
N ALA A 479 1.62 15.88 16.84
CA ALA A 479 0.71 15.79 15.70
C ALA A 479 0.12 17.18 15.39
N LEU A 480 -0.40 17.39 14.19
CA LEU A 480 -0.84 18.71 13.72
C LEU A 480 -2.12 19.21 14.40
N ASP A 481 -2.82 18.36 15.16
CA ASP A 481 -3.97 18.73 15.98
C ASP A 481 -3.59 19.59 17.22
N ARG A 482 -2.30 19.63 17.58
CA ARG A 482 -1.83 20.29 18.81
C ARG A 482 -0.60 21.16 18.63
N THR A 483 0.10 21.06 17.49
CA THR A 483 1.34 21.80 17.26
C THR A 483 1.68 21.87 15.78
N MET A 484 2.52 22.83 15.39
CA MET A 484 3.22 22.82 14.12
C MET A 484 4.44 21.93 14.21
N ILE A 485 4.63 21.07 13.19
CA ILE A 485 5.79 20.18 13.11
C ILE A 485 6.72 20.72 12.02
N PRO A 486 7.97 21.10 12.34
CA PRO A 486 8.96 21.49 11.34
C PRO A 486 9.42 20.25 10.59
N LEU A 487 8.93 20.06 9.35
CA LEU A 487 9.31 18.96 8.48
C LEU A 487 10.22 19.46 7.38
N GLY A 488 11.38 18.81 7.20
CA GLY A 488 12.35 19.17 6.18
C GLY A 488 11.99 18.73 4.78
N SER A 489 11.16 17.70 4.62
CA SER A 489 10.95 17.03 3.33
C SER A 489 9.54 17.14 2.78
N CYS A 490 8.56 17.56 3.53
CA CYS A 490 7.17 17.50 3.09
C CYS A 490 6.34 18.62 3.71
N THR A 491 5.56 19.27 2.88
CA THR A 491 4.49 20.12 3.32
C THR A 491 3.29 19.23 3.69
N MET A 492 3.19 18.82 4.93
CA MET A 492 2.00 18.14 5.43
C MET A 492 0.79 19.04 5.23
N LYS A 493 -0.11 18.62 4.35
CA LYS A 493 -1.39 19.28 4.13
C LYS A 493 -2.36 18.70 5.14
N LEU A 494 -2.95 19.56 5.95
CA LEU A 494 -3.97 19.15 6.90
C LEU A 494 -5.30 19.07 6.15
N ASN A 495 -5.85 17.87 6.02
CA ASN A 495 -7.18 17.68 5.46
C ASN A 495 -8.22 18.32 6.40
N SER A 496 -9.32 18.83 5.82
CA SER A 496 -10.43 19.30 6.63
C SER A 496 -11.10 18.13 7.38
N VAL A 497 -11.72 18.43 8.52
CA VAL A 497 -12.48 17.40 9.27
C VAL A 497 -13.64 16.89 8.44
N THR A 498 -14.25 17.75 7.64
CA THR A 498 -15.34 17.43 6.70
C THR A 498 -14.92 16.39 5.67
N GLU A 499 -13.71 16.48 5.11
CA GLU A 499 -13.19 15.50 4.16
C GLU A 499 -12.99 14.12 4.82
N MET A 500 -12.58 14.11 6.09
CA MET A 500 -12.33 12.87 6.83
C MET A 500 -13.62 12.16 7.25
N GLU A 501 -14.76 12.84 7.35
CA GLU A 501 -16.02 12.27 7.81
C GLU A 501 -16.49 11.12 6.91
N ALA A 502 -16.36 11.27 5.60
CA ALA A 502 -16.82 10.28 4.61
C ALA A 502 -16.02 8.96 4.61
N VAL A 503 -14.80 8.95 5.16
CA VAL A 503 -13.90 7.78 5.14
C VAL A 503 -14.51 6.57 5.86
N THR A 504 -15.37 6.80 6.85
CA THR A 504 -16.02 5.75 7.63
C THR A 504 -17.47 5.46 7.24
N TRP A 505 -18.00 6.12 6.20
CA TRP A 505 -19.34 5.81 5.72
C TRP A 505 -19.34 4.43 5.02
N PRO A 506 -20.33 3.57 5.34
CA PRO A 506 -20.38 2.23 4.77
C PRO A 506 -20.37 2.22 3.23
N GLU A 507 -20.98 3.21 2.60
CA GLU A 507 -21.05 3.36 1.15
C GLU A 507 -19.68 3.50 0.47
N PHE A 508 -18.64 3.91 1.22
CA PHE A 508 -17.26 3.96 0.76
C PHE A 508 -16.39 2.90 1.45
N SER A 509 -16.54 2.76 2.76
CA SER A 509 -15.63 1.91 3.57
C SER A 509 -15.91 0.40 3.44
N ALA A 510 -17.15 -0.01 3.14
CA ALA A 510 -17.54 -1.42 3.07
C ALA A 510 -17.56 -2.00 1.64
N LEU A 511 -17.16 -1.23 0.64
CA LEU A 511 -17.11 -1.72 -0.74
C LEU A 511 -15.92 -2.62 -0.97
N HIS A 512 -16.18 -3.78 -1.58
CA HIS A 512 -15.13 -4.69 -2.03
C HIS A 512 -14.52 -4.19 -3.36
N PRO A 513 -13.18 -4.26 -3.58
CA PRO A 513 -12.55 -3.78 -4.81
C PRO A 513 -13.03 -4.50 -6.09
N PHE A 514 -13.47 -5.75 -5.95
CA PHE A 514 -14.03 -6.55 -7.05
C PHE A 514 -15.55 -6.60 -7.08
N ALA A 515 -16.23 -5.69 -6.36
CA ALA A 515 -17.69 -5.55 -6.48
C ALA A 515 -18.09 -5.18 -7.90
N PRO A 516 -19.26 -5.65 -8.40
CA PRO A 516 -19.77 -5.30 -9.72
C PRO A 516 -19.83 -3.79 -9.96
N ALA A 517 -19.55 -3.37 -11.20
CA ALA A 517 -19.45 -1.95 -11.56
C ALA A 517 -20.74 -1.16 -11.27
N GLU A 518 -21.90 -1.78 -11.43
CA GLU A 518 -23.21 -1.21 -11.14
C GLU A 518 -23.52 -1.01 -9.65
N GLN A 519 -22.67 -1.55 -8.79
CA GLN A 519 -22.75 -1.36 -7.33
C GLN A 519 -21.79 -0.25 -6.84
N THR A 520 -20.86 0.22 -7.67
CA THR A 520 -19.79 1.16 -7.30
C THR A 520 -19.86 2.47 -8.08
N VAL A 521 -21.05 2.85 -8.54
CA VAL A 521 -21.27 4.02 -9.42
C VAL A 521 -20.79 5.31 -8.75
N GLY A 522 -21.15 5.53 -7.49
CA GLY A 522 -20.75 6.73 -6.75
C GLY A 522 -19.23 6.81 -6.56
N THR A 523 -18.58 5.71 -6.18
CA THR A 523 -17.12 5.67 -6.02
C THR A 523 -16.40 5.94 -7.36
N ARG A 524 -16.88 5.36 -8.46
CA ARG A 524 -16.33 5.62 -9.80
C ARG A 524 -16.51 7.06 -10.23
N LYS A 525 -17.65 7.66 -9.92
CA LYS A 525 -17.92 9.08 -10.17
C LYS A 525 -16.95 9.98 -9.39
N LEU A 526 -16.72 9.68 -8.10
CA LEU A 526 -15.76 10.40 -7.27
C LEU A 526 -14.33 10.32 -7.85
N ILE A 527 -13.90 9.12 -8.25
CA ILE A 527 -12.60 8.89 -8.90
C ILE A 527 -12.48 9.67 -10.20
N GLN A 528 -13.53 9.69 -11.03
CA GLN A 528 -13.52 10.40 -12.30
C GLN A 528 -13.46 11.90 -12.09
N GLN A 529 -14.27 12.46 -11.20
CA GLN A 529 -14.23 13.88 -10.88
C GLN A 529 -12.85 14.34 -10.41
N LEU A 530 -12.24 13.58 -9.48
CA LEU A 530 -10.89 13.90 -9.02
C LEU A 530 -9.85 13.81 -10.15
N SER A 531 -9.97 12.81 -11.01
CA SER A 531 -9.08 12.66 -12.19
C SER A 531 -9.21 13.85 -13.13
N ASP A 532 -10.42 14.31 -13.42
CA ASP A 532 -10.70 15.46 -14.28
C ASP A 532 -10.14 16.76 -13.69
N TRP A 533 -10.28 16.95 -12.38
CA TRP A 533 -9.70 18.10 -11.68
C TRP A 533 -8.17 18.10 -11.72
N LEU A 534 -7.55 16.93 -11.52
CA LEU A 534 -6.09 16.82 -11.59
C LEU A 534 -5.56 17.03 -13.02
N VAL A 535 -6.28 16.57 -14.06
CA VAL A 535 -5.97 16.89 -15.46
C VAL A 535 -6.01 18.41 -15.67
N ALA A 536 -7.05 19.07 -15.19
CA ALA A 536 -7.19 20.53 -15.32
C ALA A 536 -6.07 21.30 -14.59
N ILE A 537 -5.70 20.88 -13.39
CA ILE A 537 -4.67 21.52 -12.56
C ILE A 537 -3.28 21.32 -13.16
N THR A 538 -2.96 20.11 -13.63
CA THR A 538 -1.62 19.76 -14.09
C THR A 538 -1.40 20.04 -15.57
N GLY A 539 -2.46 20.04 -16.36
CA GLY A 539 -2.41 20.15 -17.82
C GLY A 539 -1.94 18.88 -18.53
N TYR A 540 -1.90 17.73 -17.86
CA TYR A 540 -1.68 16.43 -18.48
C TYR A 540 -2.95 15.94 -19.19
N ASP A 541 -2.79 15.00 -20.11
CA ASP A 541 -3.91 14.44 -20.89
C ASP A 541 -4.70 13.37 -20.13
N ALA A 542 -4.06 12.73 -19.14
CA ALA A 542 -4.69 11.68 -18.32
C ALA A 542 -4.03 11.58 -16.94
N VAL A 543 -4.80 11.06 -15.98
CA VAL A 543 -4.36 10.83 -14.60
C VAL A 543 -4.75 9.43 -14.17
N SER A 544 -3.87 8.77 -13.40
CA SER A 544 -4.15 7.52 -12.69
C SER A 544 -4.04 7.76 -11.19
N LEU A 545 -5.05 7.33 -10.43
CA LEU A 545 -5.09 7.37 -8.97
C LEU A 545 -4.69 6.01 -8.35
N GLN A 546 -4.23 5.05 -9.16
CA GLN A 546 -3.88 3.70 -8.69
C GLN A 546 -2.64 3.63 -7.77
N PRO A 547 -1.57 4.42 -7.96
CA PRO A 547 -0.43 4.36 -7.07
C PRO A 547 -0.82 4.72 -5.62
N ASN A 548 -0.50 3.82 -4.68
CA ASN A 548 -0.86 3.96 -3.27
C ASN A 548 0.19 4.69 -2.42
N ALA A 549 1.24 5.20 -3.05
CA ALA A 549 2.27 6.05 -2.43
C ALA A 549 3.00 6.87 -3.49
N GLY A 550 3.65 7.99 -3.12
CA GLY A 550 4.43 8.80 -4.04
C GLY A 550 5.52 8.00 -4.76
N SER A 551 6.24 7.14 -4.04
CA SER A 551 7.25 6.26 -4.63
C SER A 551 6.69 5.25 -5.63
N GLN A 552 5.43 4.81 -5.47
CA GLN A 552 4.76 3.97 -6.45
C GLN A 552 4.31 4.78 -7.67
N GLY A 553 3.97 6.05 -7.51
CA GLY A 553 3.76 6.99 -8.61
C GLY A 553 5.03 7.20 -9.45
N GLU A 554 6.18 7.39 -8.81
CA GLU A 554 7.48 7.43 -9.48
C GLU A 554 7.73 6.17 -10.30
N PHE A 555 7.57 5.02 -9.68
CA PHE A 555 7.78 3.73 -10.35
C PHE A 555 6.82 3.51 -11.52
N ALA A 556 5.52 3.81 -11.35
CA ALA A 556 4.52 3.70 -12.42
C ALA A 556 4.84 4.62 -13.60
N GLY A 557 5.24 5.87 -13.33
CA GLY A 557 5.67 6.82 -14.37
C GLY A 557 6.90 6.35 -15.13
N LEU A 558 7.90 5.81 -14.43
CA LEU A 558 9.10 5.26 -15.07
C LEU A 558 8.82 3.97 -15.86
N LEU A 559 7.91 3.12 -15.38
CA LEU A 559 7.43 1.96 -16.17
C LEU A 559 6.70 2.40 -17.44
N ALA A 560 5.90 3.47 -17.36
CA ALA A 560 5.24 4.04 -18.55
C ALA A 560 6.27 4.54 -19.56
N ILE A 561 7.32 5.24 -19.11
CA ILE A 561 8.43 5.69 -19.96
C ILE A 561 9.19 4.50 -20.54
N ARG A 562 9.45 3.45 -19.75
CA ARG A 562 10.10 2.23 -20.24
C ARG A 562 9.28 1.56 -21.33
N ASN A 563 7.98 1.37 -21.09
CA ASN A 563 7.07 0.78 -22.07
C ASN A 563 6.95 1.65 -23.34
N TYR A 564 7.02 2.97 -23.22
CA TYR A 564 7.06 3.89 -24.36
C TYR A 564 8.27 3.61 -25.25
N HIS A 565 9.48 3.47 -24.69
CA HIS A 565 10.68 3.13 -25.45
C HIS A 565 10.63 1.72 -26.04
N ASP A 566 10.22 0.72 -25.23
CA ASP A 566 10.10 -0.67 -25.67
C ASP A 566 9.14 -0.83 -26.86
N SER A 567 8.01 -0.10 -26.83
CA SER A 567 7.01 -0.15 -27.92
C SER A 567 7.51 0.43 -29.25
N ARG A 568 8.60 1.19 -29.21
CA ARG A 568 9.27 1.77 -30.39
C ARG A 568 10.51 1.00 -30.82
N GLY A 569 10.84 -0.10 -30.16
CA GLY A 569 12.04 -0.88 -30.42
C GLY A 569 13.33 -0.28 -29.80
N ASP A 570 13.19 0.71 -28.93
CA ASP A 570 14.31 1.45 -28.30
C ASP A 570 14.73 0.87 -26.92
N GLN A 571 14.78 -0.47 -26.79
CA GLN A 571 15.11 -1.14 -25.52
C GLN A 571 16.49 -0.80 -24.95
N SER A 572 17.38 -0.27 -25.81
CA SER A 572 18.71 0.23 -25.40
C SER A 572 18.65 1.51 -24.55
N ARG A 573 17.55 2.26 -24.56
CA ARG A 573 17.35 3.45 -23.73
C ARG A 573 17.06 3.04 -22.30
N ASN A 574 18.09 3.07 -21.46
CA ASN A 574 18.02 2.63 -20.06
C ASN A 574 18.73 3.57 -19.08
N ILE A 575 19.17 4.74 -19.51
CA ILE A 575 19.77 5.75 -18.63
C ILE A 575 18.68 6.67 -18.08
N CYS A 576 18.66 6.85 -16.76
CA CYS A 576 17.84 7.86 -16.08
C CYS A 576 18.75 8.92 -15.47
N LEU A 577 18.64 10.15 -15.95
CA LEU A 577 19.35 11.32 -15.39
C LEU A 577 18.61 11.80 -14.14
N ILE A 578 19.31 12.08 -13.05
CA ILE A 578 18.72 12.49 -11.78
C ILE A 578 19.58 13.58 -11.14
N PRO A 579 19.04 14.80 -10.89
CA PRO A 579 19.77 15.84 -10.19
C PRO A 579 20.25 15.41 -8.79
N SER A 580 21.42 15.89 -8.38
CA SER A 580 21.97 15.59 -7.05
C SER A 580 21.07 16.08 -5.89
N SER A 581 20.21 17.09 -6.16
CA SER A 581 19.17 17.58 -5.25
C SER A 581 17.97 16.65 -5.10
N ALA A 582 17.80 15.63 -5.96
CA ALA A 582 16.60 14.78 -5.96
C ALA A 582 16.49 13.93 -4.68
N HIS A 583 15.25 13.61 -4.33
CA HIS A 583 14.96 12.67 -3.23
C HIS A 583 15.54 11.28 -3.53
N GLY A 584 15.96 10.57 -2.48
CA GLY A 584 16.55 9.22 -2.62
C GLY A 584 15.64 8.18 -3.26
N THR A 585 14.31 8.34 -3.17
CA THR A 585 13.32 7.46 -3.82
C THR A 585 13.41 7.51 -5.34
N ASN A 586 13.77 8.64 -5.95
CA ASN A 586 13.88 8.79 -7.40
C ASN A 586 14.90 7.79 -7.96
N ALA A 587 16.10 7.75 -7.36
CA ALA A 587 17.14 6.82 -7.78
C ALA A 587 16.74 5.34 -7.56
N ALA A 588 16.12 5.02 -6.42
CA ALA A 588 15.64 3.68 -6.14
C ALA A 588 14.55 3.23 -7.13
N SER A 589 13.58 4.11 -7.45
CA SER A 589 12.50 3.85 -8.42
C SER A 589 13.05 3.63 -9.83
N ALA A 590 14.08 4.38 -10.24
CA ALA A 590 14.74 4.20 -11.53
C ALA A 590 15.40 2.82 -11.64
N VAL A 591 16.12 2.38 -10.61
CA VAL A 591 16.74 1.04 -10.59
C VAL A 591 15.68 -0.06 -10.64
N MET A 592 14.56 0.10 -9.90
CA MET A 592 13.46 -0.87 -9.93
C MET A 592 12.76 -0.94 -11.29
N ALA A 593 12.77 0.16 -12.06
CA ALA A 593 12.30 0.19 -13.44
C ALA A 593 13.33 -0.34 -14.47
N GLY A 594 14.45 -0.91 -14.01
CA GLY A 594 15.51 -1.45 -14.87
C GLY A 594 16.39 -0.39 -15.53
N MET A 595 16.42 0.83 -14.99
CA MET A 595 17.23 1.93 -15.49
C MET A 595 18.53 2.08 -14.70
N LYS A 596 19.56 2.60 -15.35
CA LYS A 596 20.84 2.99 -14.73
C LYS A 596 20.78 4.48 -14.39
N VAL A 597 21.11 4.81 -13.15
CA VAL A 597 21.11 6.19 -12.67
C VAL A 597 22.41 6.88 -13.05
N VAL A 598 22.30 8.07 -13.65
CA VAL A 598 23.41 9.01 -13.88
C VAL A 598 23.05 10.32 -13.20
N VAL A 599 23.90 10.75 -12.27
CA VAL A 599 23.66 11.97 -11.48
C VAL A 599 24.08 13.20 -12.29
N ILE A 600 23.23 14.25 -12.24
CA ILE A 600 23.52 15.58 -12.73
C ILE A 600 23.86 16.48 -11.55
N ASP A 601 24.89 17.29 -11.66
CA ASP A 601 25.28 18.23 -10.62
C ASP A 601 24.29 19.41 -10.53
N CYS A 602 24.21 20.02 -9.35
CA CYS A 602 23.56 21.30 -9.15
C CYS A 602 24.63 22.39 -9.05
N ASP A 603 24.26 23.64 -9.43
CA ASP A 603 25.10 24.82 -9.25
C ASP A 603 25.11 25.29 -7.77
N ASP A 604 25.90 26.32 -7.48
CA ASP A 604 26.02 26.86 -6.12
C ASP A 604 24.71 27.51 -5.59
N ASN A 605 23.77 27.81 -6.49
CA ASN A 605 22.44 28.34 -6.15
C ASN A 605 21.38 27.24 -5.99
N GLY A 606 21.76 25.98 -6.20
CA GLY A 606 20.89 24.83 -6.07
C GLY A 606 20.05 24.50 -7.31
N ASN A 607 20.29 25.19 -8.44
CA ASN A 607 19.68 24.85 -9.74
C ASN A 607 20.38 23.64 -10.37
N VAL A 608 19.70 22.96 -11.27
CA VAL A 608 20.30 21.92 -12.11
C VAL A 608 21.34 22.55 -13.02
N SER A 609 22.56 22.02 -13.04
CA SER A 609 23.61 22.48 -13.95
C SER A 609 23.27 22.09 -15.39
N VAL A 610 22.86 23.10 -16.19
CA VAL A 610 22.56 22.90 -17.62
C VAL A 610 23.79 22.47 -18.42
N ASP A 611 24.98 22.93 -18.02
CA ASP A 611 26.23 22.53 -18.68
C ASP A 611 26.56 21.06 -18.41
N ASP A 612 26.41 20.59 -17.17
CA ASP A 612 26.59 19.18 -16.85
C ASP A 612 25.51 18.32 -17.51
N LEU A 613 24.26 18.79 -17.55
CA LEU A 613 23.17 18.10 -18.29
C LEU A 613 23.57 17.94 -19.78
N LYS A 614 24.04 18.98 -20.47
CA LYS A 614 24.49 18.90 -21.85
C LYS A 614 25.64 17.92 -22.01
N HIS A 615 26.59 17.91 -21.08
CA HIS A 615 27.69 16.96 -21.07
C HIS A 615 27.21 15.52 -20.93
N LYS A 616 26.31 15.22 -19.97
CA LYS A 616 25.72 13.89 -19.76
C LYS A 616 24.87 13.43 -20.96
N ILE A 617 24.14 14.34 -21.59
CA ILE A 617 23.40 14.03 -22.82
C ILE A 617 24.38 13.71 -23.97
N ALA A 618 25.49 14.41 -24.12
CA ALA A 618 26.50 14.10 -25.14
C ALA A 618 27.14 12.73 -24.93
N GLU A 619 27.32 12.32 -23.65
CA GLU A 619 27.90 11.04 -23.30
C GLU A 619 26.89 9.87 -23.45
N HIS A 620 25.62 10.07 -23.08
CA HIS A 620 24.64 9.01 -22.94
C HIS A 620 23.42 9.15 -23.84
N GLY A 621 23.32 10.17 -24.71
CA GLY A 621 22.06 10.55 -25.39
C GLY A 621 21.39 9.43 -26.17
N SER A 622 22.14 8.50 -26.79
CA SER A 622 21.56 7.34 -27.48
C SER A 622 20.91 6.31 -26.53
N ALA A 623 21.32 6.31 -25.26
CA ALA A 623 20.79 5.44 -24.22
C ALA A 623 19.88 6.17 -23.23
N LEU A 624 19.69 7.50 -23.40
CA LEU A 624 18.86 8.30 -22.50
C LEU A 624 17.39 7.87 -22.58
N ALA A 625 16.85 7.35 -21.48
CA ALA A 625 15.44 7.00 -21.33
C ALA A 625 14.65 8.13 -20.68
N ALA A 626 15.15 8.65 -19.57
CA ALA A 626 14.42 9.63 -18.77
C ALA A 626 15.31 10.61 -18.03
N LEU A 627 14.74 11.77 -17.70
CA LEU A 627 15.16 12.65 -16.62
C LEU A 627 14.08 12.61 -15.53
N MET A 628 14.47 12.50 -14.26
CA MET A 628 13.56 12.75 -13.12
C MET A 628 13.95 14.08 -12.48
N ILE A 629 12.99 15.00 -12.35
CA ILE A 629 13.19 16.31 -11.74
C ILE A 629 12.10 16.58 -10.71
N THR A 630 12.47 16.98 -9.49
CA THR A 630 11.52 17.45 -8.47
C THR A 630 11.29 18.95 -8.64
N TYR A 631 10.03 19.39 -8.69
CA TYR A 631 9.74 20.80 -8.94
C TYR A 631 8.58 21.35 -8.08
N PRO A 632 8.76 22.47 -7.35
CA PRO A 632 10.06 23.06 -6.98
C PRO A 632 11.00 22.05 -6.35
N SER A 633 12.32 22.30 -6.41
CA SER A 633 13.31 21.30 -5.98
C SER A 633 13.28 21.06 -4.46
N THR A 634 13.92 19.99 -3.99
CA THR A 634 14.10 19.73 -2.55
C THR A 634 14.88 20.83 -1.82
N HIS A 635 15.65 21.65 -2.56
CA HIS A 635 16.31 22.84 -2.03
C HIS A 635 15.38 24.08 -1.94
N GLY A 636 14.10 23.94 -2.36
CA GLY A 636 13.15 25.06 -2.42
C GLY A 636 13.32 25.98 -3.61
N VAL A 637 14.08 25.56 -4.62
CA VAL A 637 14.39 26.37 -5.81
C VAL A 637 13.35 26.16 -6.89
N PHE A 638 12.85 27.27 -7.44
CA PHE A 638 12.10 27.30 -8.69
C PHE A 638 13.12 27.38 -9.84
N GLU A 639 13.41 26.24 -10.45
CA GLU A 639 14.37 26.10 -11.55
C GLU A 639 13.98 26.99 -12.74
N THR A 640 14.77 28.00 -13.04
CA THR A 640 14.48 28.97 -14.11
C THR A 640 14.68 28.38 -15.51
N ALA A 641 15.59 27.42 -15.64
CA ALA A 641 15.92 26.73 -16.88
C ALA A 641 15.06 25.52 -17.18
N VAL A 642 13.98 25.29 -16.42
CA VAL A 642 13.22 24.03 -16.51
C VAL A 642 12.72 23.71 -17.94
N SER A 643 12.26 24.71 -18.68
CA SER A 643 11.82 24.54 -20.08
C SER A 643 12.99 24.15 -21.01
N GLU A 644 14.19 24.77 -20.83
CA GLU A 644 15.40 24.38 -21.58
C GLU A 644 15.83 22.95 -21.22
N ILE A 645 15.79 22.60 -19.95
CA ILE A 645 16.11 21.25 -19.46
C ILE A 645 15.20 20.21 -20.10
N CYS A 646 13.88 20.46 -20.12
CA CYS A 646 12.92 19.55 -20.75
C CYS A 646 13.17 19.41 -22.27
N ALA A 647 13.40 20.53 -22.97
CA ALA A 647 13.68 20.53 -24.40
C ALA A 647 14.94 19.71 -24.72
N LEU A 648 16.05 19.93 -24.00
CA LEU A 648 17.30 19.20 -24.19
C LEU A 648 17.14 17.69 -24.06
N VAL A 649 16.32 17.25 -23.09
CA VAL A 649 16.05 15.82 -22.85
C VAL A 649 15.18 15.25 -23.97
N HIS A 650 14.13 15.96 -24.39
CA HIS A 650 13.24 15.54 -25.49
C HIS A 650 13.99 15.49 -26.83
N ASP A 651 14.82 16.47 -27.14
CA ASP A 651 15.64 16.50 -28.35
C ASP A 651 16.63 15.33 -28.43
N ALA A 652 17.08 14.84 -27.26
CA ALA A 652 17.89 13.63 -27.15
C ALA A 652 17.06 12.32 -27.20
N GLY A 653 15.73 12.41 -27.31
CA GLY A 653 14.79 11.27 -27.38
C GLY A 653 14.40 10.70 -26.03
N GLY A 654 14.80 11.32 -24.90
CA GLY A 654 14.38 10.95 -23.56
C GLY A 654 13.00 11.53 -23.19
N GLN A 655 12.44 11.07 -22.07
CA GLN A 655 11.21 11.60 -21.48
C GLN A 655 11.49 12.25 -20.13
N VAL A 656 10.64 13.18 -19.70
CA VAL A 656 10.81 13.87 -18.42
C VAL A 656 9.74 13.40 -17.43
N TYR A 657 10.17 12.88 -16.29
CA TYR A 657 9.32 12.63 -15.13
C TYR A 657 9.44 13.81 -14.16
N VAL A 658 8.33 14.46 -13.87
CA VAL A 658 8.29 15.53 -12.87
C VAL A 658 7.76 14.96 -11.55
N ASP A 659 8.62 14.95 -10.53
CA ASP A 659 8.23 14.64 -9.16
C ASP A 659 7.49 15.84 -8.56
N GLY A 660 6.17 15.67 -8.41
CA GLY A 660 5.25 16.69 -7.91
C GLY A 660 5.09 16.72 -6.39
N ALA A 661 6.04 16.25 -5.61
CA ALA A 661 5.96 16.30 -4.15
C ALA A 661 5.66 17.71 -3.62
N ASN A 662 6.13 18.75 -4.32
CA ASN A 662 5.91 20.17 -4.02
C ASN A 662 4.89 20.86 -4.95
N LEU A 663 4.03 20.10 -5.67
CA LEU A 663 3.06 20.65 -6.63
C LEU A 663 2.12 21.71 -6.02
N ASN A 664 1.84 21.63 -4.72
CA ASN A 664 1.02 22.62 -4.03
C ASN A 664 1.54 24.06 -4.18
N ALA A 665 2.84 24.25 -4.40
CA ALA A 665 3.42 25.58 -4.66
C ALA A 665 3.14 26.11 -6.08
N LEU A 666 2.65 25.25 -6.98
CA LEU A 666 2.42 25.58 -8.39
C LEU A 666 0.93 25.71 -8.73
N VAL A 667 0.04 25.14 -7.94
CA VAL A 667 -1.41 25.12 -8.22
C VAL A 667 -1.93 26.57 -8.39
N GLY A 668 -2.51 26.86 -9.54
CA GLY A 668 -3.02 28.17 -9.87
C GLY A 668 -2.00 29.19 -10.37
N VAL A 669 -0.69 28.91 -10.29
CA VAL A 669 0.37 29.84 -10.74
C VAL A 669 1.20 29.29 -11.91
N SER A 670 1.28 27.97 -12.05
CA SER A 670 1.94 27.28 -13.17
C SER A 670 1.26 25.95 -13.48
N ALA A 671 1.36 25.49 -14.72
CA ALA A 671 0.95 24.13 -15.11
C ALA A 671 2.07 23.50 -15.95
N TRP A 672 2.30 22.19 -15.77
CA TRP A 672 3.39 21.50 -16.43
C TRP A 672 3.27 21.47 -17.97
N LYS A 673 2.08 21.66 -18.50
CA LYS A 673 1.84 21.82 -19.94
C LYS A 673 2.65 22.96 -20.57
N VAL A 674 2.96 24.03 -19.84
CA VAL A 674 3.73 25.17 -20.34
C VAL A 674 5.25 24.90 -20.43
N TRP A 675 5.73 23.75 -19.93
CA TRP A 675 7.14 23.38 -19.98
C TRP A 675 7.54 22.55 -21.21
N ARG A 676 6.54 22.14 -22.01
CA ARG A 676 6.73 21.32 -23.23
C ARG A 676 7.36 22.11 -24.37
#